data_231cebc9dd7190645890667c922d48cb
#
_entry.id   231cebc9dd7190645890667c922d48cb
#
_cell.length_a   1.000
_cell.length_b   1.000
_cell.length_c   1.000
_cell.angle_alpha   90.00
_cell.angle_beta   90.00
_cell.angle_gamma   90.00
#
_symmetry.space_group_name_H-M   'P 1'
#
loop_
_entity.id
_entity.type
_entity.pdbx_description
1 polymer ?
#
loop_
_entity_poly.entity_id
_entity_poly.type
_entity_poly.pdbx_seq_one_letter_code
_entity_poly.pdbx_strand_id
1 'polypeptide(L)'
;MIERLSAHISDRLRDLKAFRRPERRVAKVLRSRNPDDLAKIIISVVADCVGKEADWYETTETLAEELDLDGPDRIEKIRAGNLALNLCVEALPDLFTLDDQDAPQAVAELPRHPSHLEPCTDLPRPWSGSYDDGYGRFVAGGRPENRAAVAEAFVTGAIAPHAAAVSALQAVPFAVNTRVLDAVKWLYELGGDVKVKGIPPKIIPTSTNAWAQGRINARHRSLQVRFERDLETVERMVEDFYTPMHCDWRGRIYGIPDFKFEREDRVRALFLFADPKPIGERGLYWLKVHVANCGDFDGISKRTFDERVQWCDERPYIIRMIARFPRDRRGQMWLEKADHPFAFLAACIELAAAWDVGPEYETRLPILFDASSSGLQHYCAMTRSKDAWRVNLGDRSPQDIYQAVANEVRRRAKHDAMHATSNRQVRALSDREDDFDDIPDEGFAKAKSAEALLETRITRKLVKANVMTKVYGASDHGRADQNFEKLKKQHWVQDRMAALKKAMGERERVAQQLAIGELGEQSWYLAELIKQELQKLVPAAHEAMNFLTELAETLQKENKPLRWTTPSGFPWLNCYREHDIKRERFLIGGKVRQKKIAVGYKDNLRRRKTKDSAAPNFIHACDASHLALTINATGISDLVAVHDCLGCHAPMADHLRETILRTLVEMYSKHGVLAEVLASAQAVTNAKLPPLPPAGPFDLSETLRADYAFQ
;
A
#
# COMPACT_ATOMS: atom_id res chain seq x y z
N MET A 1 -29.56 -2.53 -16.35
CA MET A 1 -28.49 -3.53 -16.13
C MET A 1 -29.02 -4.81 -15.48
N ILE A 2 -29.52 -4.73 -14.24
CA ILE A 2 -29.97 -5.88 -13.47
C ILE A 2 -31.04 -6.68 -14.21
N GLU A 3 -32.11 -6.06 -14.67
CA GLU A 3 -33.18 -6.71 -15.41
C GLU A 3 -32.69 -7.41 -16.69
N ARG A 4 -31.78 -6.77 -17.43
CA ARG A 4 -31.20 -7.34 -18.65
C ARG A 4 -30.33 -8.55 -18.37
N LEU A 5 -29.47 -8.49 -17.33
CA LEU A 5 -28.66 -9.63 -16.92
C LEU A 5 -29.51 -10.74 -16.31
N SER A 6 -30.50 -10.41 -15.47
CA SER A 6 -31.43 -11.36 -14.84
C SER A 6 -32.23 -12.15 -15.89
N ALA A 7 -32.76 -11.46 -16.91
CA ALA A 7 -33.45 -12.11 -18.04
C ALA A 7 -32.51 -13.05 -18.80
N HIS A 8 -31.28 -12.62 -19.08
CA HIS A 8 -30.28 -13.44 -19.75
C HIS A 8 -29.86 -14.66 -18.94
N ILE A 9 -29.64 -14.50 -17.61
CA ILE A 9 -29.37 -15.60 -16.68
C ILE A 9 -30.50 -16.64 -16.73
N SER A 10 -31.75 -16.18 -16.65
CA SER A 10 -32.94 -17.04 -16.67
C SER A 10 -33.04 -17.83 -17.97
N ASP A 11 -32.81 -17.18 -19.10
CA ASP A 11 -32.86 -17.83 -20.39
C ASP A 11 -31.70 -18.82 -20.61
N ARG A 12 -30.48 -18.40 -20.34
CA ARG A 12 -29.28 -19.26 -20.51
C ARG A 12 -29.27 -20.47 -19.59
N LEU A 13 -29.73 -20.33 -18.35
CA LEU A 13 -29.77 -21.45 -17.39
C LEU A 13 -31.00 -22.36 -17.57
N ARG A 14 -31.95 -22.02 -18.46
CA ARG A 14 -33.13 -22.86 -18.76
C ARG A 14 -32.74 -24.18 -19.41
N ASP A 15 -31.85 -24.13 -20.41
CA ASP A 15 -31.36 -25.34 -21.11
C ASP A 15 -29.97 -25.75 -20.61
N LEU A 16 -29.94 -26.57 -19.57
CA LEU A 16 -28.70 -27.11 -19.01
C LEU A 16 -27.91 -28.00 -19.99
N LYS A 17 -28.54 -28.51 -21.07
CA LYS A 17 -27.85 -29.33 -22.07
C LYS A 17 -26.96 -28.49 -22.98
N ALA A 18 -27.20 -27.19 -23.08
CA ALA A 18 -26.34 -26.28 -23.83
C ALA A 18 -24.95 -26.10 -23.21
N PHE A 19 -24.79 -26.43 -21.90
CA PHE A 19 -23.50 -26.34 -21.22
C PHE A 19 -22.67 -27.61 -21.42
N ARG A 20 -21.33 -27.47 -21.47
CA ARG A 20 -20.40 -28.61 -21.43
C ARG A 20 -20.53 -29.35 -20.11
N ARG A 21 -20.14 -30.63 -20.08
CA ARG A 21 -20.27 -31.44 -18.85
C ARG A 21 -19.70 -30.78 -17.59
N PRO A 22 -18.50 -30.16 -17.59
CA PRO A 22 -17.97 -29.51 -16.39
C PRO A 22 -18.76 -28.30 -15.93
N GLU A 23 -19.28 -27.48 -16.84
CA GLU A 23 -20.05 -26.28 -16.52
C GLU A 23 -21.51 -26.61 -16.13
N ARG A 24 -22.07 -27.72 -16.61
CA ARG A 24 -23.47 -28.11 -16.41
C ARG A 24 -23.83 -28.28 -14.92
N ARG A 25 -22.91 -28.82 -14.12
CA ARG A 25 -23.13 -29.00 -12.67
C ARG A 25 -23.28 -27.63 -12.00
N VAL A 26 -22.41 -26.71 -12.30
CA VAL A 26 -22.40 -25.34 -11.77
C VAL A 26 -23.62 -24.57 -12.26
N ALA A 27 -23.94 -24.65 -13.54
CA ALA A 27 -25.16 -24.04 -14.12
C ALA A 27 -26.44 -24.52 -13.39
N LYS A 28 -26.49 -25.81 -13.00
CA LYS A 28 -27.60 -26.34 -12.20
C LYS A 28 -27.70 -25.68 -10.84
N VAL A 29 -26.58 -25.42 -10.17
CA VAL A 29 -26.55 -24.74 -8.86
C VAL A 29 -26.97 -23.29 -9.01
N LEU A 30 -26.43 -22.55 -9.98
CA LEU A 30 -26.82 -21.14 -10.22
C LEU A 30 -28.29 -21.03 -10.59
N ARG A 31 -28.86 -22.00 -11.33
CA ARG A 31 -30.29 -22.04 -11.70
C ARG A 31 -31.24 -22.13 -10.48
N SER A 32 -30.78 -22.67 -9.36
CA SER A 32 -31.62 -22.79 -8.14
C SER A 32 -31.74 -21.46 -7.36
N ARG A 33 -31.00 -20.43 -7.75
CA ARG A 33 -31.00 -19.12 -7.09
C ARG A 33 -31.90 -18.13 -7.80
N ASN A 34 -32.28 -17.07 -7.09
CA ASN A 34 -33.04 -15.97 -7.67
C ASN A 34 -32.20 -15.23 -8.71
N PRO A 35 -32.65 -15.09 -9.99
CA PRO A 35 -31.88 -14.45 -11.04
C PRO A 35 -31.58 -12.98 -10.80
N ASP A 36 -32.45 -12.23 -10.13
CA ASP A 36 -32.24 -10.81 -9.82
C ASP A 36 -31.14 -10.63 -8.78
N ASP A 37 -31.09 -11.46 -7.77
CA ASP A 37 -30.05 -11.43 -6.75
C ASP A 37 -28.71 -11.86 -7.33
N LEU A 38 -28.69 -12.89 -8.19
CA LEU A 38 -27.49 -13.26 -8.96
C LEU A 38 -26.99 -12.10 -9.84
N ALA A 39 -27.89 -11.44 -10.56
CA ALA A 39 -27.54 -10.31 -11.40
C ALA A 39 -26.94 -9.15 -10.60
N LYS A 40 -27.49 -8.83 -9.43
CA LYS A 40 -26.96 -7.80 -8.52
C LYS A 40 -25.53 -8.14 -8.09
N ILE A 41 -25.31 -9.34 -7.59
CA ILE A 41 -23.99 -9.81 -7.14
C ILE A 41 -22.98 -9.76 -8.31
N ILE A 42 -23.34 -10.34 -9.46
CA ILE A 42 -22.43 -10.43 -10.60
C ILE A 42 -22.03 -9.06 -11.11
N ILE A 43 -22.98 -8.14 -11.33
CA ILE A 43 -22.69 -6.79 -11.81
C ILE A 43 -21.82 -6.05 -10.82
N SER A 44 -22.14 -6.14 -9.52
CA SER A 44 -21.40 -5.48 -8.45
C SER A 44 -19.94 -5.93 -8.44
N VAL A 45 -19.71 -7.23 -8.42
CA VAL A 45 -18.36 -7.80 -8.38
C VAL A 45 -17.57 -7.50 -9.66
N VAL A 46 -18.19 -7.64 -10.85
CA VAL A 46 -17.49 -7.36 -12.11
C VAL A 46 -17.10 -5.88 -12.20
N ALA A 47 -17.97 -4.97 -11.80
CA ALA A 47 -17.67 -3.55 -11.79
C ALA A 47 -16.54 -3.22 -10.77
N ASP A 48 -16.51 -3.86 -9.61
CA ASP A 48 -15.43 -3.73 -8.63
C ASP A 48 -14.09 -4.23 -9.19
N CYS A 49 -14.12 -5.40 -9.80
CA CYS A 49 -12.93 -6.01 -10.40
C CYS A 49 -12.36 -5.12 -11.52
N VAL A 50 -13.24 -4.54 -12.37
CA VAL A 50 -12.83 -3.55 -13.38
C VAL A 50 -12.21 -2.31 -12.71
N GLY A 51 -12.81 -1.78 -11.65
CA GLY A 51 -12.29 -0.64 -10.91
C GLY A 51 -10.93 -0.90 -10.22
N LYS A 52 -10.66 -2.14 -9.85
CA LYS A 52 -9.42 -2.61 -9.24
C LYS A 52 -8.37 -3.09 -10.26
N GLU A 53 -8.67 -3.09 -11.54
CA GLU A 53 -7.84 -3.67 -12.62
C GLU A 53 -7.52 -5.17 -12.36
N ALA A 54 -8.49 -5.91 -11.78
CA ALA A 54 -8.32 -7.32 -11.44
C ALA A 54 -8.21 -8.20 -12.70
N ASP A 55 -7.38 -9.23 -12.62
CA ASP A 55 -7.26 -10.20 -13.71
C ASP A 55 -8.44 -11.20 -13.75
N TRP A 56 -8.43 -12.08 -14.76
CA TRP A 56 -9.46 -13.10 -14.91
C TRP A 56 -9.57 -14.00 -13.67
N TYR A 57 -8.42 -14.38 -13.08
CA TYR A 57 -8.41 -15.31 -11.96
C TYR A 57 -8.97 -14.67 -10.70
N GLU A 58 -8.53 -13.45 -10.39
CA GLU A 58 -9.03 -12.66 -9.26
C GLU A 58 -10.54 -12.41 -9.39
N THR A 59 -10.99 -12.02 -10.59
CA THR A 59 -12.43 -11.79 -10.84
C THR A 59 -13.26 -13.05 -10.66
N THR A 60 -12.82 -14.19 -11.21
CA THR A 60 -13.56 -15.45 -11.09
C THR A 60 -13.51 -16.02 -9.69
N GLU A 61 -12.43 -15.80 -8.94
CA GLU A 61 -12.29 -16.19 -7.53
C GLU A 61 -13.24 -15.34 -6.66
N THR A 62 -13.25 -14.02 -6.85
CA THR A 62 -14.16 -13.12 -6.13
C THR A 62 -15.63 -13.45 -6.42
N LEU A 63 -16.00 -13.66 -7.68
CA LEU A 63 -17.36 -14.10 -8.05
C LEU A 63 -17.71 -15.43 -7.39
N ALA A 64 -16.79 -16.37 -7.33
CA ALA A 64 -17.02 -17.67 -6.70
C ALA A 64 -17.21 -17.58 -5.19
N GLU A 65 -16.48 -16.68 -4.53
CA GLU A 65 -16.61 -16.41 -3.10
C GLU A 65 -17.95 -15.72 -2.78
N GLU A 66 -18.30 -14.67 -3.52
CA GLU A 66 -19.56 -13.92 -3.29
C GLU A 66 -20.82 -14.72 -3.68
N LEU A 67 -20.69 -15.65 -4.61
CA LEU A 67 -21.76 -16.59 -4.92
C LEU A 67 -21.97 -17.65 -3.83
N ASP A 68 -21.07 -17.74 -2.85
CA ASP A 68 -21.15 -18.61 -1.68
C ASP A 68 -21.70 -20.01 -1.99
N LEU A 69 -20.94 -20.75 -2.79
CA LEU A 69 -21.34 -22.08 -3.23
C LEU A 69 -20.88 -23.14 -2.22
N ASP A 70 -21.82 -23.75 -1.51
CA ASP A 70 -21.56 -24.85 -0.59
C ASP A 70 -21.00 -26.10 -1.29
N GLY A 71 -19.93 -26.66 -0.75
CA GLY A 71 -19.45 -28.02 -1.00
C GLY A 71 -18.67 -28.33 -2.27
N PRO A 72 -18.59 -27.52 -3.34
CA PRO A 72 -17.82 -27.85 -4.53
C PRO A 72 -16.32 -27.70 -4.29
N ASP A 73 -15.51 -28.48 -5.04
CA ASP A 73 -14.08 -28.32 -5.06
C ASP A 73 -13.69 -26.94 -5.66
N ARG A 74 -12.44 -26.51 -5.44
CA ARG A 74 -11.98 -25.18 -5.89
C ARG A 74 -12.10 -24.99 -7.41
N ILE A 75 -11.96 -26.03 -8.21
CA ILE A 75 -12.12 -25.95 -9.66
C ILE A 75 -13.58 -25.66 -10.02
N GLU A 76 -14.52 -26.30 -9.34
CA GLU A 76 -15.96 -26.07 -9.55
C GLU A 76 -16.35 -24.65 -9.13
N LYS A 77 -15.80 -24.13 -8.02
CA LYS A 77 -15.99 -22.72 -7.61
C LYS A 77 -15.49 -21.74 -8.68
N ILE A 78 -14.27 -21.91 -9.18
CA ILE A 78 -13.74 -21.08 -10.27
C ILE A 78 -14.56 -21.23 -11.56
N ARG A 79 -15.12 -22.40 -11.84
CA ARG A 79 -16.05 -22.59 -12.98
C ARG A 79 -17.35 -21.80 -12.80
N ALA A 80 -17.85 -21.71 -11.57
CA ALA A 80 -19.02 -20.90 -11.27
C ALA A 80 -18.77 -19.42 -11.49
N GLY A 81 -17.68 -18.89 -10.94
CA GLY A 81 -17.28 -17.50 -11.18
C GLY A 81 -17.05 -17.20 -12.66
N ASN A 82 -16.37 -18.10 -13.39
CA ASN A 82 -16.17 -17.96 -14.84
C ASN A 82 -17.50 -17.99 -15.63
N LEU A 83 -18.44 -18.85 -15.25
CA LEU A 83 -19.76 -18.85 -15.88
C LEU A 83 -20.50 -17.54 -15.61
N ALA A 84 -20.47 -17.06 -14.37
CA ALA A 84 -21.08 -15.77 -14.00
C ALA A 84 -20.47 -14.59 -14.77
N LEU A 85 -19.14 -14.55 -14.91
CA LEU A 85 -18.44 -13.53 -15.71
C LEU A 85 -18.86 -13.58 -17.20
N ASN A 86 -18.90 -14.79 -17.79
CA ASN A 86 -19.35 -14.93 -19.19
C ASN A 86 -20.79 -14.46 -19.37
N LEU A 87 -21.70 -14.81 -18.46
CA LEU A 87 -23.10 -14.37 -18.50
C LEU A 87 -23.20 -12.84 -18.45
N CYS A 88 -22.38 -12.19 -17.63
CA CYS A 88 -22.31 -10.74 -17.54
C CYS A 88 -21.86 -10.10 -18.86
N VAL A 89 -20.75 -10.57 -19.43
CA VAL A 89 -20.20 -10.04 -20.68
C VAL A 89 -21.13 -10.34 -21.88
N GLU A 90 -21.75 -11.51 -21.93
CA GLU A 90 -22.74 -11.87 -22.97
C GLU A 90 -24.00 -11.00 -22.91
N ALA A 91 -24.50 -10.73 -21.69
CA ALA A 91 -25.72 -9.93 -21.49
C ALA A 91 -25.49 -8.43 -21.69
N LEU A 92 -24.32 -7.94 -21.39
CA LEU A 92 -23.98 -6.51 -21.29
C LEU A 92 -22.74 -6.15 -22.14
N PRO A 93 -22.65 -6.54 -23.43
CA PRO A 93 -21.45 -6.34 -24.26
C PRO A 93 -21.19 -4.86 -24.57
N ASP A 94 -22.18 -4.01 -24.40
CA ASP A 94 -22.08 -2.55 -24.48
C ASP A 94 -21.46 -1.91 -23.23
N LEU A 95 -21.37 -2.64 -22.11
CA LEU A 95 -20.79 -2.16 -20.85
C LEU A 95 -19.49 -2.88 -20.49
N PHE A 96 -19.41 -4.20 -20.71
CA PHE A 96 -18.26 -5.02 -20.32
C PHE A 96 -17.72 -5.83 -21.49
N THR A 97 -16.39 -6.00 -21.53
CA THR A 97 -15.68 -6.90 -22.46
C THR A 97 -14.54 -7.58 -21.71
N LEU A 98 -13.87 -8.52 -22.39
CA LEU A 98 -12.64 -9.14 -21.91
C LEU A 98 -11.46 -8.64 -22.76
N ASP A 99 -10.33 -8.33 -22.12
CA ASP A 99 -9.09 -7.97 -22.81
C ASP A 99 -8.34 -9.21 -23.34
N ASP A 100 -7.13 -9.00 -23.88
CA ASP A 100 -6.29 -10.07 -24.44
C ASP A 100 -5.83 -11.11 -23.40
N GLN A 101 -5.86 -10.74 -22.12
CA GLN A 101 -5.53 -11.63 -20.97
C GLN A 101 -6.78 -12.24 -20.33
N ASP A 102 -7.94 -12.02 -20.94
CA ASP A 102 -9.26 -12.44 -20.46
C ASP A 102 -9.73 -11.65 -19.19
N ALA A 103 -9.09 -10.53 -18.85
CA ALA A 103 -9.51 -9.66 -17.73
C ALA A 103 -10.73 -8.81 -18.11
N PRO A 104 -11.70 -8.56 -17.20
CA PRO A 104 -12.87 -7.75 -17.49
C PRO A 104 -12.49 -6.26 -17.64
N GLN A 105 -13.09 -5.62 -18.65
CA GLN A 105 -12.88 -4.21 -18.96
C GLN A 105 -14.24 -3.52 -19.17
N ALA A 106 -14.36 -2.25 -18.73
CA ALA A 106 -15.51 -1.43 -19.08
C ALA A 106 -15.34 -0.80 -20.47
N VAL A 107 -16.33 -0.97 -21.34
CA VAL A 107 -16.37 -0.43 -22.70
C VAL A 107 -16.98 0.97 -22.72
N ALA A 108 -17.95 1.22 -21.83
CA ALA A 108 -18.66 2.48 -21.69
C ALA A 108 -18.64 2.96 -20.23
N GLU A 109 -19.17 4.16 -19.99
CA GLU A 109 -19.48 4.58 -18.62
C GLU A 109 -20.49 3.63 -18.01
N LEU A 110 -20.16 3.10 -16.83
CA LEU A 110 -21.08 2.25 -16.10
C LEU A 110 -22.09 3.14 -15.36
N PRO A 111 -23.37 2.76 -15.34
CA PRO A 111 -24.33 3.40 -14.44
C PRO A 111 -23.84 3.33 -13.00
N ARG A 112 -24.11 4.37 -12.23
CA ARG A 112 -23.79 4.39 -10.79
C ARG A 112 -24.42 3.19 -10.09
N HIS A 113 -23.65 2.57 -9.24
CA HIS A 113 -24.05 1.34 -8.59
C HIS A 113 -23.15 1.10 -7.36
N PRO A 114 -23.73 0.79 -6.20
CA PRO A 114 -23.00 0.67 -4.95
C PRO A 114 -21.99 -0.48 -4.94
N SER A 115 -20.99 -0.37 -4.08
CA SER A 115 -20.11 -1.50 -3.77
C SER A 115 -20.91 -2.64 -3.11
N HIS A 116 -20.47 -3.88 -3.31
CA HIS A 116 -21.02 -5.01 -2.57
C HIS A 116 -20.46 -5.08 -1.12
N LEU A 117 -19.35 -4.39 -0.85
CA LEU A 117 -18.74 -4.27 0.47
C LEU A 117 -18.79 -2.80 0.92
N GLU A 118 -19.85 -2.45 1.66
CA GLU A 118 -20.05 -1.10 2.18
C GLU A 118 -19.80 -1.02 3.69
N PRO A 119 -19.46 0.17 4.22
CA PRO A 119 -19.56 0.44 5.64
C PRO A 119 -20.95 0.14 6.17
N CYS A 120 -21.07 -0.17 7.46
CA CYS A 120 -22.34 -0.49 8.09
C CYS A 120 -22.80 0.64 9.01
N THR A 121 -24.13 0.76 9.20
CA THR A 121 -24.74 1.68 10.17
C THR A 121 -24.86 1.06 11.56
N ASP A 122 -24.83 -0.27 11.64
CA ASP A 122 -24.86 -0.98 12.91
C ASP A 122 -23.44 -1.12 13.49
N LEU A 123 -23.33 -1.02 14.82
CA LEU A 123 -22.07 -1.23 15.52
C LEU A 123 -21.54 -2.66 15.28
N PRO A 124 -20.34 -2.82 14.72
CA PRO A 124 -19.75 -4.13 14.50
C PRO A 124 -19.55 -4.90 15.80
N ARG A 125 -19.79 -6.21 15.74
CA ARG A 125 -19.58 -7.09 16.92
C ARG A 125 -18.09 -7.15 17.29
N PRO A 126 -17.76 -7.21 18.58
CA PRO A 126 -16.38 -7.38 19.01
C PRO A 126 -15.74 -8.65 18.42
N TRP A 127 -14.47 -8.58 18.15
CA TRP A 127 -13.68 -9.71 17.65
C TRP A 127 -13.63 -10.84 18.69
N SER A 128 -14.28 -11.95 18.43
CA SER A 128 -14.46 -13.04 19.41
C SER A 128 -13.83 -14.37 18.99
N GLY A 129 -13.27 -14.47 17.80
CA GLY A 129 -12.69 -15.71 17.26
C GLY A 129 -13.69 -16.68 16.63
N SER A 130 -14.94 -16.32 16.59
CA SER A 130 -15.96 -17.01 15.81
C SER A 130 -15.83 -16.59 14.34
N TYR A 131 -15.75 -17.54 13.41
CA TYR A 131 -15.80 -17.28 11.98
C TYR A 131 -17.15 -16.74 11.50
N ASP A 132 -18.11 -16.67 12.40
CA ASP A 132 -19.52 -16.39 12.13
C ASP A 132 -19.99 -15.11 12.81
N ASP A 133 -19.12 -14.13 13.02
CA ASP A 133 -19.44 -12.86 13.67
C ASP A 133 -20.18 -11.85 12.78
N GLY A 134 -20.80 -12.33 11.71
CA GLY A 134 -21.64 -11.52 10.80
C GLY A 134 -20.89 -10.88 9.65
N TYR A 135 -19.55 -10.79 9.70
CA TYR A 135 -18.70 -10.28 8.61
C TYR A 135 -17.78 -11.33 8.02
N GLY A 136 -17.73 -12.55 8.56
CA GLY A 136 -17.19 -13.79 7.98
C GLY A 136 -15.71 -13.83 7.62
N ARG A 137 -14.93 -12.74 7.84
CA ARG A 137 -13.56 -12.60 7.32
C ARG A 137 -12.58 -12.20 8.40
N PHE A 138 -12.29 -13.13 9.27
CA PHE A 138 -11.45 -12.93 10.42
C PHE A 138 -9.96 -12.66 10.10
N VAL A 139 -9.37 -13.44 9.17
CA VAL A 139 -8.02 -13.24 8.67
C VAL A 139 -8.02 -13.38 7.15
N ALA A 140 -7.91 -12.26 6.45
CA ALA A 140 -7.87 -12.25 5.00
C ALA A 140 -6.57 -12.86 4.46
N GLY A 141 -6.67 -13.63 3.39
CA GLY A 141 -5.52 -14.19 2.67
C GLY A 141 -4.70 -15.22 3.45
N GLY A 142 -5.18 -15.65 4.61
CA GLY A 142 -4.49 -16.64 5.44
C GLY A 142 -4.53 -18.04 4.86
N ARG A 143 -3.38 -18.73 4.89
CA ARG A 143 -3.31 -20.16 4.60
C ARG A 143 -3.97 -20.95 5.72
N PRO A 144 -4.33 -22.23 5.49
CA PRO A 144 -4.93 -23.07 6.52
C PRO A 144 -4.16 -23.08 7.84
N GLU A 145 -2.82 -23.14 7.77
CA GLU A 145 -1.97 -23.14 8.95
C GLU A 145 -2.01 -21.80 9.73
N ASN A 146 -2.06 -20.66 9.03
CA ASN A 146 -2.21 -19.37 9.70
C ASN A 146 -3.59 -19.25 10.37
N ARG A 147 -4.64 -19.72 9.72
CA ARG A 147 -6.00 -19.74 10.30
C ARG A 147 -6.07 -20.63 11.55
N ALA A 148 -5.46 -21.81 11.48
CA ALA A 148 -5.41 -22.73 12.61
C ALA A 148 -4.64 -22.12 13.79
N ALA A 149 -3.51 -21.46 13.56
CA ALA A 149 -2.74 -20.78 14.61
C ALA A 149 -3.53 -19.65 15.27
N VAL A 150 -4.29 -18.86 14.49
CA VAL A 150 -5.16 -17.81 15.01
C VAL A 150 -6.32 -18.41 15.83
N ALA A 151 -6.94 -19.47 15.35
CA ALA A 151 -8.01 -20.15 16.10
C ALA A 151 -7.50 -20.70 17.44
N GLU A 152 -6.30 -21.30 17.46
CA GLU A 152 -5.63 -21.77 18.69
C GLU A 152 -5.34 -20.60 19.65
N ALA A 153 -4.87 -19.45 19.13
CA ALA A 153 -4.59 -18.28 19.93
C ALA A 153 -5.85 -17.65 20.57
N PHE A 154 -7.03 -17.81 19.94
CA PHE A 154 -8.30 -17.46 20.58
C PHE A 154 -8.68 -18.43 21.69
N VAL A 155 -8.56 -19.73 21.45
CA VAL A 155 -8.87 -20.76 22.48
C VAL A 155 -7.98 -20.59 23.71
N THR A 156 -6.72 -20.27 23.52
CA THR A 156 -5.76 -20.04 24.64
C THR A 156 -5.87 -18.65 25.26
N GLY A 157 -6.60 -17.71 24.63
CA GLY A 157 -6.68 -16.32 25.05
C GLY A 157 -5.45 -15.47 24.72
N ALA A 158 -4.43 -16.04 24.09
CA ALA A 158 -3.18 -15.34 23.79
C ALA A 158 -3.37 -14.10 22.89
N ILE A 159 -4.31 -14.15 21.95
CA ILE A 159 -4.61 -13.07 20.98
C ILE A 159 -5.47 -11.95 21.58
N ALA A 160 -5.94 -12.06 22.82
CA ALA A 160 -6.90 -11.12 23.41
C ALA A 160 -6.50 -9.64 23.31
N PRO A 161 -5.23 -9.22 23.55
CA PRO A 161 -4.85 -7.83 23.38
C PRO A 161 -4.96 -7.34 21.92
N HIS A 162 -4.63 -8.20 20.96
CA HIS A 162 -4.74 -7.87 19.55
C HIS A 162 -6.20 -7.76 19.10
N ALA A 163 -7.05 -8.70 19.52
CA ALA A 163 -8.48 -8.70 19.23
C ALA A 163 -9.21 -7.49 19.85
N ALA A 164 -8.81 -7.07 21.04
CA ALA A 164 -9.33 -5.87 21.70
C ALA A 164 -9.03 -4.61 20.87
N ALA A 165 -7.82 -4.48 20.34
CA ALA A 165 -7.46 -3.34 19.49
C ALA A 165 -8.26 -3.30 18.18
N VAL A 166 -8.48 -4.45 17.53
CA VAL A 166 -9.32 -4.53 16.32
C VAL A 166 -10.76 -4.14 16.65
N SER A 167 -11.30 -4.64 17.76
CA SER A 167 -12.66 -4.33 18.22
C SER A 167 -12.81 -2.84 18.53
N ALA A 168 -11.81 -2.20 19.14
CA ALA A 168 -11.81 -0.78 19.41
C ALA A 168 -11.84 0.06 18.13
N LEU A 169 -11.04 -0.28 17.11
CA LEU A 169 -11.02 0.46 15.83
C LEU A 169 -12.34 0.34 15.05
N GLN A 170 -12.92 -0.86 15.00
CA GLN A 170 -14.18 -1.03 14.26
C GLN A 170 -15.41 -0.45 14.98
N ALA A 171 -15.29 -0.13 16.26
CA ALA A 171 -16.34 0.51 17.04
C ALA A 171 -16.36 2.05 16.93
N VAL A 172 -15.43 2.64 16.17
CA VAL A 172 -15.38 4.10 15.96
C VAL A 172 -16.47 4.52 14.98
N PRO A 173 -17.40 5.40 15.38
CA PRO A 173 -18.42 5.94 14.50
C PRO A 173 -17.83 7.08 13.66
N PHE A 174 -18.18 7.10 12.36
CA PHE A 174 -17.76 8.14 11.42
C PHE A 174 -18.96 8.84 10.80
N ALA A 175 -18.78 10.11 10.47
CA ALA A 175 -19.68 10.92 9.65
C ALA A 175 -19.00 11.34 8.34
N VAL A 176 -19.80 11.66 7.32
CA VAL A 176 -19.28 12.13 6.03
C VAL A 176 -18.89 13.61 6.08
N ASN A 177 -17.71 13.96 5.59
CA ASN A 177 -17.31 15.35 5.36
C ASN A 177 -17.98 15.90 4.09
N THR A 178 -19.19 16.42 4.25
CA THR A 178 -20.01 16.94 3.15
C THR A 178 -19.36 18.13 2.42
N ARG A 179 -18.60 18.98 3.12
CA ARG A 179 -17.89 20.12 2.50
C ARG A 179 -16.79 19.66 1.54
N VAL A 180 -16.06 18.61 1.92
CA VAL A 180 -15.05 18.00 1.02
C VAL A 180 -15.74 17.24 -0.11
N LEU A 181 -16.83 16.51 0.17
CA LEU A 181 -17.63 15.82 -0.84
C LEU A 181 -18.12 16.76 -1.94
N ASP A 182 -18.67 17.92 -1.56
CA ASP A 182 -19.12 18.94 -2.50
C ASP A 182 -17.97 19.46 -3.40
N ALA A 183 -16.78 19.64 -2.82
CA ALA A 183 -15.60 20.05 -3.59
C ALA A 183 -15.15 18.95 -4.55
N VAL A 184 -15.16 17.67 -4.12
CA VAL A 184 -14.83 16.50 -4.96
C VAL A 184 -15.77 16.40 -6.15
N LYS A 185 -17.09 16.50 -5.92
CA LYS A 185 -18.12 16.49 -6.98
C LYS A 185 -17.88 17.60 -8.00
N TRP A 186 -17.72 18.82 -7.50
CA TRP A 186 -17.50 19.99 -8.36
C TRP A 186 -16.22 19.86 -9.20
N LEU A 187 -15.10 19.40 -8.61
CA LEU A 187 -13.86 19.19 -9.35
C LEU A 187 -14.01 18.11 -10.43
N TYR A 188 -14.80 17.07 -10.17
CA TYR A 188 -15.09 16.03 -11.15
C TYR A 188 -15.97 16.53 -12.30
N GLU A 189 -16.97 17.35 -12.00
CA GLU A 189 -17.87 17.97 -13.00
C GLU A 189 -17.14 18.93 -13.93
N LEU A 190 -16.17 19.70 -13.43
CA LEU A 190 -15.36 20.61 -14.24
C LEU A 190 -14.63 19.91 -15.41
N GLY A 191 -14.20 18.69 -15.20
CA GLY A 191 -13.55 17.89 -16.24
C GLY A 191 -12.16 18.40 -16.67
N GLY A 192 -11.81 18.11 -17.86
CA GLY A 192 -10.58 18.21 -18.65
C GLY A 192 -9.33 18.93 -18.13
N ASP A 193 -9.45 20.06 -17.48
CA ASP A 193 -8.30 20.87 -17.03
C ASP A 193 -7.94 20.70 -15.55
N VAL A 194 -8.66 19.86 -14.81
CA VAL A 194 -8.40 19.62 -13.39
C VAL A 194 -7.21 18.70 -13.21
N LYS A 195 -6.13 19.21 -12.59
CA LYS A 195 -4.91 18.48 -12.28
C LYS A 195 -4.81 18.10 -10.80
N VAL A 196 -5.90 18.15 -10.07
CA VAL A 196 -5.93 17.76 -8.66
C VAL A 196 -5.81 16.23 -8.55
N LYS A 197 -4.80 15.78 -7.83
CA LYS A 197 -4.51 14.35 -7.60
C LYS A 197 -5.72 13.67 -6.95
N GLY A 198 -6.14 12.52 -7.48
CA GLY A 198 -7.30 11.78 -6.97
C GLY A 198 -8.61 12.05 -7.71
N ILE A 199 -8.68 13.03 -8.62
CA ILE A 199 -9.80 13.22 -9.54
C ILE A 199 -9.45 12.56 -10.88
N PRO A 200 -10.27 11.62 -11.39
CA PRO A 200 -10.05 11.03 -12.70
C PRO A 200 -10.15 12.10 -13.80
N PRO A 201 -9.17 12.20 -14.72
CA PRO A 201 -9.27 13.15 -15.83
C PRO A 201 -10.41 12.75 -16.77
N LYS A 202 -11.20 13.72 -17.26
CA LYS A 202 -12.23 13.47 -18.27
C LYS A 202 -11.63 13.31 -19.68
N ILE A 203 -10.48 13.92 -19.94
CA ILE A 203 -9.78 13.80 -21.21
C ILE A 203 -8.83 12.61 -21.15
N ILE A 204 -9.05 11.63 -22.02
CA ILE A 204 -8.19 10.45 -22.11
C ILE A 204 -6.94 10.83 -22.92
N PRO A 205 -5.73 10.60 -22.40
CA PRO A 205 -4.51 10.82 -23.16
C PRO A 205 -4.50 10.03 -24.47
N THR A 206 -4.03 10.63 -25.54
CA THR A 206 -3.96 9.99 -26.86
C THR A 206 -2.60 9.35 -27.11
N SER A 207 -2.60 8.21 -27.79
CA SER A 207 -1.40 7.52 -28.26
C SER A 207 -1.56 7.12 -29.71
N THR A 208 -0.51 7.23 -30.51
CA THR A 208 -0.49 6.79 -31.91
C THR A 208 -0.46 5.26 -32.05
N ASN A 209 -0.13 4.54 -30.98
CA ASN A 209 -0.15 3.08 -30.93
C ASN A 209 -1.50 2.59 -30.42
N ALA A 210 -2.25 1.87 -31.25
CA ALA A 210 -3.60 1.38 -30.92
C ALA A 210 -3.65 0.48 -29.68
N TRP A 211 -2.65 -0.38 -29.46
CA TRP A 211 -2.57 -1.23 -28.28
C TRP A 211 -2.29 -0.41 -27.00
N ALA A 212 -1.36 0.56 -27.08
CA ALA A 212 -1.12 1.47 -25.97
C ALA A 212 -2.36 2.32 -25.66
N GLN A 213 -3.09 2.77 -26.67
CA GLN A 213 -4.35 3.50 -26.51
C GLN A 213 -5.42 2.65 -25.82
N GLY A 214 -5.52 1.38 -26.19
CA GLY A 214 -6.45 0.43 -25.53
C GLY A 214 -6.19 0.32 -24.03
N ARG A 215 -4.93 0.16 -23.64
CA ARG A 215 -4.54 0.12 -22.21
C ARG A 215 -4.80 1.44 -21.47
N ILE A 216 -4.53 2.58 -22.10
CA ILE A 216 -4.82 3.90 -21.53
C ILE A 216 -6.33 4.04 -21.29
N ASN A 217 -7.15 3.67 -22.28
CA ASN A 217 -8.61 3.73 -22.16
C ASN A 217 -9.12 2.81 -21.05
N ALA A 218 -8.65 1.58 -20.98
CA ALA A 218 -9.05 0.61 -19.96
C ALA A 218 -8.74 1.14 -18.55
N ARG A 219 -7.50 1.58 -18.33
CA ARG A 219 -7.09 2.16 -17.04
C ARG A 219 -7.91 3.41 -16.67
N HIS A 220 -8.17 4.27 -17.63
CA HIS A 220 -8.98 5.45 -17.40
C HIS A 220 -10.41 5.09 -16.99
N ARG A 221 -11.02 4.10 -17.68
CA ARG A 221 -12.34 3.57 -17.33
C ARG A 221 -12.36 2.97 -15.92
N SER A 222 -11.36 2.17 -15.56
CA SER A 222 -11.25 1.60 -14.21
C SER A 222 -11.21 2.69 -13.12
N LEU A 223 -10.44 3.77 -13.35
CA LEU A 223 -10.41 4.90 -12.42
C LEU A 223 -11.77 5.61 -12.31
N GLN A 224 -12.50 5.77 -13.41
CA GLN A 224 -13.85 6.36 -13.41
C GLN A 224 -14.84 5.48 -12.65
N VAL A 225 -14.87 4.17 -12.94
CA VAL A 225 -15.75 3.20 -12.27
C VAL A 225 -15.54 3.24 -10.76
N ARG A 226 -14.29 3.19 -10.31
CA ARG A 226 -13.95 3.25 -8.90
C ARG A 226 -14.38 4.58 -8.26
N PHE A 227 -14.16 5.68 -8.93
CA PHE A 227 -14.53 7.02 -8.46
C PHE A 227 -16.06 7.18 -8.31
N GLU A 228 -16.81 6.79 -9.34
CA GLU A 228 -18.29 6.85 -9.34
C GLU A 228 -18.89 5.97 -8.22
N ARG A 229 -18.30 4.81 -7.98
CA ARG A 229 -18.74 3.92 -6.88
C ARG A 229 -18.47 4.53 -5.51
N ASP A 230 -17.32 5.18 -5.32
CA ASP A 230 -17.05 5.90 -4.07
C ASP A 230 -18.08 7.01 -3.84
N LEU A 231 -18.46 7.75 -4.90
CA LEU A 231 -19.51 8.77 -4.81
C LEU A 231 -20.87 8.17 -4.45
N GLU A 232 -21.26 7.09 -5.15
CA GLU A 232 -22.51 6.39 -4.88
C GLU A 232 -22.59 5.89 -3.44
N THR A 233 -21.51 5.30 -2.95
CA THR A 233 -21.42 4.80 -1.58
C THR A 233 -21.58 5.93 -0.56
N VAL A 234 -20.80 7.03 -0.71
CA VAL A 234 -20.80 8.13 0.26
C VAL A 234 -22.10 8.94 0.26
N GLU A 235 -22.79 9.06 -0.89
CA GLU A 235 -24.07 9.76 -1.01
C GLU A 235 -25.20 9.05 -0.26
N ARG A 236 -25.08 7.74 -0.04
CA ARG A 236 -26.05 6.94 0.73
C ARG A 236 -25.77 6.93 2.23
N MET A 237 -24.57 7.36 2.65
CA MET A 237 -24.21 7.45 4.07
C MET A 237 -24.74 8.74 4.68
N VAL A 238 -26.02 8.76 4.99
CA VAL A 238 -26.72 9.91 5.59
C VAL A 238 -26.56 9.93 7.11
N GLU A 239 -26.40 8.75 7.70
CA GLU A 239 -26.22 8.53 9.15
C GLU A 239 -24.75 8.22 9.46
N ASP A 240 -24.42 8.18 10.75
CA ASP A 240 -23.12 7.72 11.21
C ASP A 240 -22.90 6.27 10.80
N PHE A 241 -21.66 5.94 10.45
CA PHE A 241 -21.31 4.63 9.94
C PHE A 241 -20.04 4.07 10.59
N TYR A 242 -19.89 2.77 10.52
CA TYR A 242 -18.75 2.04 11.05
C TYR A 242 -18.01 1.31 9.93
N THR A 243 -16.72 1.08 10.15
CA THR A 243 -15.88 0.30 9.25
C THR A 243 -15.50 -1.03 9.92
N PRO A 244 -16.17 -2.15 9.58
CA PRO A 244 -15.74 -3.47 10.05
C PRO A 244 -14.30 -3.76 9.66
N MET A 245 -13.54 -4.39 10.57
CA MET A 245 -12.11 -4.62 10.41
C MET A 245 -11.76 -6.10 10.35
N HIS A 246 -10.66 -6.42 9.66
CA HIS A 246 -10.03 -7.72 9.67
C HIS A 246 -8.52 -7.59 9.83
N CYS A 247 -7.84 -8.71 10.13
CA CYS A 247 -6.38 -8.76 10.09
C CYS A 247 -5.89 -9.55 8.88
N ASP A 248 -4.71 -9.21 8.40
CA ASP A 248 -3.95 -10.13 7.58
C ASP A 248 -3.22 -11.16 8.47
N TRP A 249 -2.60 -12.14 7.85
CA TRP A 249 -1.87 -13.21 8.54
C TRP A 249 -0.57 -12.74 9.26
N ARG A 250 -0.20 -11.46 9.16
CA ARG A 250 0.87 -10.80 9.92
C ARG A 250 0.34 -10.06 11.13
N GLY A 251 -0.98 -9.89 11.23
CA GLY A 251 -1.65 -9.12 12.27
C GLY A 251 -1.94 -7.66 11.90
N ARG A 252 -1.58 -7.21 10.69
CA ARG A 252 -1.95 -5.85 10.25
C ARG A 252 -3.45 -5.74 10.07
N ILE A 253 -4.03 -4.66 10.59
CA ILE A 253 -5.46 -4.38 10.60
C ILE A 253 -5.85 -3.62 9.34
N TYR A 254 -6.98 -4.00 8.73
CA TYR A 254 -7.54 -3.41 7.52
C TYR A 254 -9.05 -3.33 7.61
N GLY A 255 -9.64 -2.27 7.05
CA GLY A 255 -11.09 -2.22 6.85
C GLY A 255 -11.55 -3.24 5.79
N ILE A 256 -12.71 -3.87 6.03
CA ILE A 256 -13.34 -4.80 5.08
C ILE A 256 -13.98 -4.05 3.92
N PRO A 257 -14.73 -2.95 4.13
CA PRO A 257 -15.40 -2.22 3.05
C PRO A 257 -14.45 -1.68 2.00
N ASP A 258 -14.95 -1.47 0.79
CA ASP A 258 -14.19 -0.78 -0.26
C ASP A 258 -14.02 0.72 0.05
N PHE A 259 -15.04 1.36 0.62
CA PHE A 259 -14.96 2.71 1.15
C PHE A 259 -14.46 2.67 2.60
N LYS A 260 -13.18 2.98 2.80
CA LYS A 260 -12.48 2.88 4.09
C LYS A 260 -11.37 3.92 4.24
N PHE A 261 -10.99 4.19 5.47
CA PHE A 261 -10.04 5.25 5.82
C PHE A 261 -8.62 5.03 5.27
N GLU A 262 -8.18 3.78 5.06
CA GLU A 262 -6.84 3.46 4.52
C GLU A 262 -6.67 3.80 3.03
N ARG A 263 -7.75 4.13 2.35
CA ARG A 263 -7.75 4.50 0.94
C ARG A 263 -6.97 5.78 0.65
N GLU A 264 -6.93 6.16 -0.61
CA GLU A 264 -6.29 7.38 -1.10
C GLU A 264 -6.85 8.65 -0.42
N ASP A 265 -6.05 9.72 -0.46
CA ASP A 265 -6.31 11.03 0.15
C ASP A 265 -7.76 11.52 -0.01
N ARG A 266 -8.32 11.44 -1.23
CA ARG A 266 -9.70 11.85 -1.52
C ARG A 266 -10.74 11.10 -0.67
N VAL A 267 -10.59 9.78 -0.53
CA VAL A 267 -11.53 8.97 0.26
C VAL A 267 -11.32 9.23 1.75
N ARG A 268 -10.06 9.26 2.20
CA ARG A 268 -9.70 9.54 3.60
C ARG A 268 -10.26 10.87 4.10
N ALA A 269 -10.20 11.92 3.29
CA ALA A 269 -10.69 13.25 3.65
C ALA A 269 -12.22 13.35 3.78
N LEU A 270 -12.96 12.31 3.38
CA LEU A 270 -14.41 12.22 3.55
C LEU A 270 -14.83 11.69 4.92
N PHE A 271 -13.88 11.20 5.74
CA PHE A 271 -14.15 10.69 7.09
C PHE A 271 -13.99 11.80 8.12
N LEU A 272 -15.01 11.99 8.93
CA LEU A 272 -14.99 12.76 10.19
C LEU A 272 -15.38 11.80 11.32
N PHE A 273 -14.88 12.03 12.52
CA PHE A 273 -15.48 11.37 13.69
C PHE A 273 -16.92 11.84 13.87
N ALA A 274 -17.82 10.95 14.32
CA ALA A 274 -19.21 11.30 14.54
C ALA A 274 -19.36 12.28 15.69
N ASP A 275 -18.62 12.07 16.78
CA ASP A 275 -18.68 12.93 17.97
C ASP A 275 -17.68 14.09 17.87
N PRO A 276 -18.13 15.35 18.04
CA PRO A 276 -17.24 16.50 18.06
C PRO A 276 -16.52 16.63 19.40
N LYS A 277 -15.34 17.30 19.39
CA LYS A 277 -14.61 17.66 20.62
C LYS A 277 -14.09 19.11 20.57
N PRO A 278 -14.19 19.87 21.67
CA PRO A 278 -13.60 21.22 21.73
C PRO A 278 -12.12 21.18 21.43
N ILE A 279 -11.66 22.03 20.49
CA ILE A 279 -10.29 21.97 19.97
C ILE A 279 -9.22 22.40 21.00
N GLY A 280 -9.53 23.40 21.83
CA GLY A 280 -8.59 23.99 22.77
C GLY A 280 -7.35 24.62 22.08
N GLU A 281 -6.48 25.22 22.87
CA GLU A 281 -5.26 25.85 22.33
C GLU A 281 -4.27 24.80 21.78
N ARG A 282 -4.11 23.69 22.49
CA ARG A 282 -3.19 22.61 22.06
C ARG A 282 -3.69 21.90 20.81
N GLY A 283 -4.99 21.67 20.70
CA GLY A 283 -5.60 21.14 19.48
C GLY A 283 -5.42 22.08 18.30
N LEU A 284 -5.55 23.39 18.49
CA LEU A 284 -5.31 24.39 17.46
C LEU A 284 -3.84 24.35 16.96
N TYR A 285 -2.88 24.20 17.87
CA TYR A 285 -1.47 23.98 17.53
C TYR A 285 -1.31 22.77 16.60
N TRP A 286 -1.84 21.61 16.99
CA TRP A 286 -1.73 20.37 16.22
C TRP A 286 -2.51 20.40 14.89
N LEU A 287 -3.63 21.09 14.84
CA LEU A 287 -4.36 21.31 13.59
C LEU A 287 -3.52 22.12 12.59
N LYS A 288 -2.80 23.17 13.02
CA LYS A 288 -1.85 23.90 12.18
C LYS A 288 -0.73 23.00 11.66
N VAL A 289 -0.14 22.16 12.52
CA VAL A 289 0.86 21.17 12.12
C VAL A 289 0.29 20.23 11.05
N HIS A 290 -0.94 19.77 11.21
CA HIS A 290 -1.61 18.88 10.26
C HIS A 290 -1.88 19.56 8.91
N VAL A 291 -2.33 20.84 8.90
CA VAL A 291 -2.48 21.63 7.67
C VAL A 291 -1.16 21.70 6.90
N ALA A 292 -0.06 22.02 7.58
CA ALA A 292 1.25 22.11 6.96
C ALA A 292 1.72 20.75 6.42
N ASN A 293 1.49 19.67 7.16
CA ASN A 293 1.82 18.29 6.72
C ASN A 293 1.07 17.89 5.46
N CYS A 294 -0.24 18.17 5.39
CA CYS A 294 -1.07 17.80 4.24
C CYS A 294 -0.70 18.60 2.98
N GLY A 295 -0.35 19.87 3.15
CA GLY A 295 0.08 20.73 2.05
C GLY A 295 1.48 20.38 1.54
N ASP A 296 2.42 20.16 2.44
CA ASP A 296 3.87 19.90 2.25
C ASP A 296 4.55 20.84 1.23
N PHE A 297 4.13 22.11 1.20
CA PHE A 297 4.72 23.11 0.30
C PHE A 297 6.17 23.36 0.69
N ASP A 298 7.06 23.30 -0.30
CA ASP A 298 8.50 23.48 -0.11
C ASP A 298 9.14 22.56 0.94
N GLY A 299 8.49 21.39 1.22
CA GLY A 299 8.97 20.41 2.17
C GLY A 299 8.78 20.83 3.63
N ILE A 300 7.79 21.65 3.93
CA ILE A 300 7.47 22.14 5.28
C ILE A 300 7.24 20.99 6.26
N SER A 301 6.71 19.85 5.80
CA SER A 301 6.53 18.64 6.64
C SER A 301 7.84 18.03 7.16
N LYS A 302 9.00 18.54 6.75
CA LYS A 302 10.32 18.09 7.22
C LYS A 302 11.00 19.10 8.15
N ARG A 303 10.31 20.20 8.44
CA ARG A 303 10.74 21.21 9.39
C ARG A 303 10.27 20.90 10.80
N THR A 304 10.64 21.74 11.76
CA THR A 304 10.15 21.62 13.12
C THR A 304 8.64 21.89 13.22
N PHE A 305 8.00 21.39 14.27
CA PHE A 305 6.56 21.63 14.46
C PHE A 305 6.24 23.12 14.56
N ASP A 306 7.08 23.91 15.23
CA ASP A 306 6.89 25.35 15.35
C ASP A 306 7.01 26.06 14.01
N GLU A 307 7.95 25.67 13.14
CA GLU A 307 8.04 26.18 11.78
C GLU A 307 6.78 25.83 10.95
N ARG A 308 6.18 24.64 11.15
CA ARG A 308 4.91 24.27 10.51
C ARG A 308 3.75 25.13 11.02
N VAL A 309 3.70 25.40 12.32
CA VAL A 309 2.70 26.32 12.91
C VAL A 309 2.88 27.74 12.34
N GLN A 310 4.11 28.25 12.34
CA GLN A 310 4.45 29.56 11.79
C GLN A 310 4.04 29.68 10.31
N TRP A 311 4.26 28.61 9.51
CA TRP A 311 3.83 28.58 8.10
C TRP A 311 2.34 28.85 7.94
N CYS A 312 1.49 28.32 8.81
CA CYS A 312 0.05 28.57 8.82
C CYS A 312 -0.26 30.02 9.29
N ASP A 313 0.40 30.48 10.34
CA ASP A 313 0.17 31.81 10.92
C ASP A 313 0.58 32.94 9.98
N GLU A 314 1.54 32.70 9.09
CA GLU A 314 1.94 33.63 8.02
C GLU A 314 0.97 33.64 6.82
N ARG A 315 0.04 32.66 6.72
CA ARG A 315 -0.83 32.48 5.53
C ARG A 315 -2.33 32.42 5.82
N PRO A 316 -2.87 33.22 6.79
CA PRO A 316 -4.26 33.08 7.19
C PRO A 316 -5.22 33.41 6.04
N TYR A 317 -4.86 34.36 5.19
CA TYR A 317 -5.66 34.73 4.03
C TYR A 317 -5.79 33.57 3.04
N ILE A 318 -4.69 32.87 2.75
CA ILE A 318 -4.66 31.72 1.82
C ILE A 318 -5.51 30.58 2.37
N ILE A 319 -5.32 30.22 3.63
CA ILE A 319 -6.05 29.14 4.30
C ILE A 319 -7.55 29.43 4.32
N ARG A 320 -7.94 30.65 4.70
CA ARG A 320 -9.35 31.10 4.68
C ARG A 320 -9.93 31.11 3.26
N MET A 321 -9.14 31.53 2.27
CA MET A 321 -9.57 31.53 0.86
C MET A 321 -9.86 30.08 0.39
N ILE A 322 -8.96 29.14 0.65
CA ILE A 322 -9.15 27.72 0.30
C ILE A 322 -10.38 27.15 1.01
N ALA A 323 -10.54 27.44 2.30
CA ALA A 323 -11.66 26.94 3.12
C ALA A 323 -13.03 27.46 2.65
N ARG A 324 -13.11 28.75 2.26
CA ARG A 324 -14.36 29.39 1.87
C ARG A 324 -14.70 29.20 0.40
N PHE A 325 -13.68 29.12 -0.45
CA PHE A 325 -13.84 29.10 -1.91
C PHE A 325 -13.07 27.93 -2.56
N PRO A 326 -13.29 26.67 -2.15
CA PRO A 326 -12.60 25.54 -2.74
C PRO A 326 -12.93 25.37 -4.24
N ARG A 327 -14.04 25.95 -4.69
CA ARG A 327 -14.50 25.97 -6.10
C ARG A 327 -13.95 27.15 -6.92
N ASP A 328 -13.10 28.00 -6.33
CA ASP A 328 -12.41 29.11 -7.03
C ASP A 328 -11.10 28.58 -7.67
N ARG A 329 -10.76 29.11 -8.85
CA ARG A 329 -9.51 28.76 -9.55
C ARG A 329 -8.26 28.97 -8.67
N ARG A 330 -8.25 29.99 -7.82
CA ARG A 330 -7.15 30.26 -6.90
C ARG A 330 -6.99 29.16 -5.84
N GLY A 331 -8.11 28.71 -5.26
CA GLY A 331 -8.12 27.55 -4.36
C GLY A 331 -7.64 26.28 -5.07
N GLN A 332 -8.14 26.03 -6.28
CA GLN A 332 -7.74 24.88 -7.11
C GLN A 332 -6.22 24.85 -7.35
N MET A 333 -5.56 25.99 -7.64
CA MET A 333 -4.11 26.06 -7.85
C MET A 333 -3.30 25.60 -6.62
N TRP A 334 -3.82 25.82 -5.41
CA TRP A 334 -3.21 25.31 -4.18
C TRP A 334 -3.43 23.81 -4.03
N LEU A 335 -4.64 23.31 -4.31
CA LEU A 335 -4.94 21.88 -4.27
C LEU A 335 -4.14 21.11 -5.30
N GLU A 336 -3.90 21.64 -6.51
CA GLU A 336 -3.07 20.99 -7.55
C GLU A 336 -1.61 20.79 -7.11
N LYS A 337 -1.09 21.59 -6.19
CA LYS A 337 0.29 21.56 -5.70
C LYS A 337 0.44 20.83 -4.37
N ALA A 338 -0.63 20.67 -3.60
CA ALA A 338 -0.60 20.00 -2.31
C ALA A 338 -0.24 18.52 -2.44
N ASP A 339 0.51 17.96 -1.49
CA ASP A 339 0.83 16.54 -1.51
C ASP A 339 -0.41 15.66 -1.26
N HIS A 340 -1.26 16.09 -0.33
CA HIS A 340 -2.55 15.51 0.01
C HIS A 340 -3.69 16.53 -0.15
N PRO A 341 -4.16 16.79 -1.38
CA PRO A 341 -5.04 17.93 -1.66
C PRO A 341 -6.35 17.96 -0.88
N PHE A 342 -6.99 16.80 -0.68
CA PHE A 342 -8.29 16.76 0.00
C PHE A 342 -8.16 16.77 1.53
N ALA A 343 -7.15 16.14 2.09
CA ALA A 343 -6.83 16.28 3.51
C ALA A 343 -6.39 17.73 3.82
N PHE A 344 -5.63 18.37 2.92
CA PHE A 344 -5.27 19.78 3.03
C PHE A 344 -6.51 20.69 3.00
N LEU A 345 -7.46 20.44 2.10
CA LEU A 345 -8.73 21.16 2.04
C LEU A 345 -9.52 20.99 3.34
N ALA A 346 -9.69 19.74 3.81
CA ALA A 346 -10.40 19.44 5.05
C ALA A 346 -9.77 20.19 6.24
N ALA A 347 -8.44 20.11 6.36
CA ALA A 347 -7.70 20.78 7.43
C ALA A 347 -7.77 22.32 7.34
N CYS A 348 -7.77 22.91 6.14
CA CYS A 348 -7.98 24.35 5.95
C CYS A 348 -9.38 24.78 6.38
N ILE A 349 -10.40 23.97 6.08
CA ILE A 349 -11.80 24.20 6.47
C ILE A 349 -11.91 24.25 8.00
N GLU A 350 -11.34 23.26 8.68
CA GLU A 350 -11.33 23.18 10.16
C GLU A 350 -10.55 24.35 10.78
N LEU A 351 -9.36 24.64 10.26
CA LEU A 351 -8.52 25.71 10.82
C LEU A 351 -9.15 27.09 10.66
N ALA A 352 -9.78 27.36 9.51
CA ALA A 352 -10.48 28.61 9.28
C ALA A 352 -11.67 28.78 10.25
N ALA A 353 -12.45 27.71 10.48
CA ALA A 353 -13.55 27.70 11.42
C ALA A 353 -13.06 27.86 12.89
N ALA A 354 -11.99 27.17 13.26
CA ALA A 354 -11.39 27.28 14.57
C ALA A 354 -10.84 28.70 14.84
N TRP A 355 -10.31 29.39 13.85
CA TRP A 355 -9.90 30.81 13.99
C TRP A 355 -11.08 31.77 14.12
N ASP A 356 -12.26 31.44 13.60
CA ASP A 356 -13.44 32.28 13.69
C ASP A 356 -14.18 32.12 15.05
N VAL A 357 -14.16 30.92 15.64
CA VAL A 357 -14.83 30.56 16.89
C VAL A 357 -13.91 30.63 18.11
N GLY A 358 -12.64 30.26 17.96
CA GLY A 358 -11.68 30.17 19.05
C GLY A 358 -11.55 28.73 19.64
N PRO A 359 -10.99 28.63 20.88
CA PRO A 359 -10.71 27.32 21.52
C PRO A 359 -11.94 26.43 21.74
N GLU A 360 -13.13 27.01 21.79
CA GLU A 360 -14.41 26.28 21.96
C GLU A 360 -14.93 25.65 20.65
N TYR A 361 -14.21 25.84 19.54
CA TYR A 361 -14.57 25.20 18.27
C TYR A 361 -14.59 23.69 18.41
N GLU A 362 -15.69 23.06 18.02
CA GLU A 362 -15.86 21.63 18.06
C GLU A 362 -15.35 20.97 16.75
N THR A 363 -14.19 20.30 16.83
CA THR A 363 -13.59 19.60 15.69
C THR A 363 -14.02 18.15 15.62
N ARG A 364 -14.20 17.65 14.39
CA ARG A 364 -14.43 16.23 14.07
C ARG A 364 -13.32 15.63 13.19
N LEU A 365 -12.36 16.45 12.77
CA LEU A 365 -11.33 16.03 11.82
C LEU A 365 -10.29 15.14 12.50
N PRO A 366 -10.03 13.91 11.98
CA PRO A 366 -8.88 13.12 12.39
C PRO A 366 -7.58 13.81 11.97
N ILE A 367 -6.66 14.05 12.90
CA ILE A 367 -5.29 14.41 12.57
C ILE A 367 -4.37 13.21 12.72
N LEU A 368 -3.36 13.10 11.87
CA LEU A 368 -2.58 11.88 11.68
C LEU A 368 -1.13 12.05 12.14
N PHE A 369 -0.59 11.00 12.76
CA PHE A 369 0.80 10.86 13.13
C PHE A 369 1.38 9.61 12.46
N ASP A 370 2.21 9.82 11.45
CA ASP A 370 2.84 8.76 10.67
C ASP A 370 4.26 8.49 11.18
N ALA A 371 4.67 7.23 11.21
CA ALA A 371 6.04 6.88 11.56
C ALA A 371 7.01 7.45 10.52
N SER A 372 8.09 8.10 10.95
CA SER A 372 9.06 8.72 10.03
C SER A 372 9.78 7.70 9.14
N SER A 373 9.96 6.46 9.64
CA SER A 373 10.51 5.30 8.91
C SER A 373 10.28 4.01 9.71
N SER A 374 9.01 3.59 9.87
CA SER A 374 8.56 2.51 10.77
C SER A 374 9.47 1.28 10.80
N GLY A 375 9.72 0.63 9.66
CA GLY A 375 10.52 -0.59 9.65
C GLY A 375 11.96 -0.39 10.14
N LEU A 376 12.61 0.74 9.83
CA LEU A 376 13.94 1.05 10.34
C LEU A 376 13.90 1.42 11.83
N GLN A 377 12.86 2.15 12.28
CA GLN A 377 12.66 2.46 13.69
C GLN A 377 12.54 1.19 14.53
N HIS A 378 11.71 0.25 14.10
CA HIS A 378 11.56 -1.04 14.77
C HIS A 378 12.87 -1.83 14.79
N TYR A 379 13.63 -1.90 13.68
CA TYR A 379 14.94 -2.56 13.68
C TYR A 379 15.94 -1.88 14.62
N CYS A 380 16.02 -0.54 14.61
CA CYS A 380 16.92 0.19 15.49
C CYS A 380 16.53 0.04 16.96
N ALA A 381 15.24 0.02 17.29
CA ALA A 381 14.75 -0.19 18.64
C ALA A 381 15.08 -1.60 19.18
N MET A 382 14.75 -2.67 18.41
CA MET A 382 14.99 -4.05 18.84
C MET A 382 16.46 -4.42 18.95
N THR A 383 17.33 -3.78 18.16
CA THR A 383 18.79 -4.00 18.19
C THR A 383 19.54 -3.02 19.08
N ARG A 384 18.86 -2.05 19.70
CA ARG A 384 19.50 -0.97 20.47
C ARG A 384 20.59 -0.24 19.67
N SER A 385 20.33 -0.01 18.38
CA SER A 385 21.31 0.53 17.45
C SER A 385 21.80 1.93 17.87
N LYS A 386 23.13 2.15 17.87
CA LYS A 386 23.72 3.48 18.05
C LYS A 386 23.24 4.51 17.02
N ASP A 387 22.72 4.04 15.88
CA ASP A 387 22.22 4.88 14.77
C ASP A 387 20.70 5.17 14.88
N ALA A 388 20.05 4.88 16.02
CA ALA A 388 18.63 5.09 16.27
C ALA A 388 18.19 6.56 16.07
N TRP A 389 19.07 7.51 16.36
CA TRP A 389 18.83 8.94 16.13
C TRP A 389 18.56 9.28 14.65
N ARG A 390 19.18 8.56 13.69
CA ARG A 390 18.98 8.77 12.23
C ARG A 390 17.56 8.49 11.77
N VAL A 391 16.81 7.73 12.56
CA VAL A 391 15.42 7.36 12.32
C VAL A 391 14.47 8.01 13.33
N ASN A 392 14.89 9.12 13.92
CA ASN A 392 14.14 9.92 14.90
C ASN A 392 13.78 9.18 16.21
N LEU A 393 14.58 8.25 16.70
CA LEU A 393 14.32 7.57 17.97
C LEU A 393 15.06 8.16 19.18
N GLY A 394 15.99 9.08 19.00
CA GLY A 394 16.79 9.63 20.11
C GLY A 394 17.14 11.11 19.95
N ASP A 395 16.56 11.80 19.00
CA ASP A 395 16.84 13.22 18.73
C ASP A 395 15.56 14.07 18.81
N ARG A 396 15.71 15.31 19.24
CA ARG A 396 14.64 16.31 19.25
C ARG A 396 14.55 17.12 17.97
N SER A 397 15.56 17.02 17.09
CA SER A 397 15.56 17.63 15.77
C SER A 397 15.09 16.65 14.69
N PRO A 398 14.32 17.10 13.69
CA PRO A 398 13.83 16.19 12.64
C PRO A 398 14.98 15.66 11.80
N GLN A 399 15.10 14.33 11.72
CA GLN A 399 16.05 13.64 10.87
C GLN A 399 15.35 13.08 9.63
N ASP A 400 16.05 13.05 8.50
CA ASP A 400 15.55 12.48 7.25
C ASP A 400 16.54 11.45 6.70
N ILE A 401 16.34 10.20 7.06
CA ILE A 401 17.16 9.08 6.59
C ILE A 401 17.17 8.96 5.06
N TYR A 402 16.07 9.31 4.39
CA TYR A 402 15.97 9.26 2.93
C TYR A 402 16.87 10.33 2.28
N GLN A 403 16.91 11.53 2.87
CA GLN A 403 17.80 12.59 2.43
C GLN A 403 19.27 12.26 2.74
N ALA A 404 19.54 11.66 3.90
CA ALA A 404 20.88 11.20 4.26
C ALA A 404 21.41 10.17 3.25
N VAL A 405 20.59 9.15 2.91
CA VAL A 405 20.96 8.16 1.87
C VAL A 405 21.15 8.85 0.51
N ALA A 406 20.28 9.78 0.13
CA ALA A 406 20.42 10.51 -1.15
C ALA A 406 21.73 11.31 -1.23
N ASN A 407 22.16 11.92 -0.12
CA ASN A 407 23.41 12.66 -0.04
C ASN A 407 24.62 11.72 -0.21
N GLU A 408 24.64 10.58 0.48
CA GLU A 408 25.72 9.59 0.37
C GLU A 408 25.79 8.95 -1.01
N VAL A 409 24.62 8.57 -1.58
CA VAL A 409 24.54 8.06 -2.96
C VAL A 409 25.09 9.08 -3.97
N ARG A 410 24.77 10.37 -3.78
CA ARG A 410 25.29 11.45 -4.65
C ARG A 410 26.79 11.61 -4.49
N ARG A 411 27.30 11.56 -3.25
CA ARG A 411 28.75 11.63 -2.97
C ARG A 411 29.48 10.46 -3.64
N ARG A 412 28.95 9.24 -3.54
CA ARG A 412 29.53 8.05 -4.14
C ARG A 412 29.47 8.09 -5.67
N ALA A 413 28.37 8.52 -6.27
CA ALA A 413 28.26 8.68 -7.71
C ALA A 413 29.28 9.69 -8.25
N LYS A 414 29.52 10.80 -7.53
CA LYS A 414 30.58 11.75 -7.89
C LYS A 414 31.96 11.12 -7.89
N HIS A 415 32.27 10.34 -6.86
CA HIS A 415 33.55 9.62 -6.77
C HIS A 415 33.71 8.64 -7.93
N ASP A 416 32.69 7.83 -8.21
CA ASP A 416 32.75 6.83 -9.29
C ASP A 416 32.88 7.49 -10.69
N ALA A 417 32.23 8.64 -10.92
CA ALA A 417 32.36 9.41 -12.15
C ALA A 417 33.76 10.03 -12.32
N MET A 418 34.37 10.57 -11.24
CA MET A 418 35.72 11.12 -11.28
C MET A 418 36.77 10.07 -11.64
N HIS A 419 36.67 8.87 -11.10
CA HIS A 419 37.60 7.77 -11.45
C HIS A 419 37.46 7.34 -12.92
N ALA A 420 36.27 7.44 -13.52
CA ALA A 420 36.10 7.21 -14.95
C ALA A 420 36.80 8.23 -15.82
N THR A 421 36.73 9.51 -15.45
CA THR A 421 37.38 10.60 -16.20
C THR A 421 38.90 10.47 -16.13
N SER A 422 39.44 10.13 -14.96
CA SER A 422 40.85 9.86 -14.76
C SER A 422 41.34 8.69 -15.63
N ASN A 423 40.60 7.57 -15.66
CA ASN A 423 40.92 6.41 -16.48
C ASN A 423 40.80 6.70 -17.98
N ARG A 424 39.87 7.55 -18.43
CA ARG A 424 39.78 8.02 -19.83
C ARG A 424 40.99 8.87 -20.21
N GLN A 425 41.44 9.76 -19.34
CA GLN A 425 42.63 10.59 -19.58
C GLN A 425 43.90 9.74 -19.65
N VAL A 426 44.04 8.75 -18.78
CA VAL A 426 45.17 7.80 -18.82
C VAL A 426 45.14 6.97 -20.10
N ARG A 427 43.98 6.48 -20.56
CA ARG A 427 43.83 5.78 -21.85
C ARG A 427 44.19 6.68 -23.05
N ALA A 428 43.75 7.95 -23.02
CA ALA A 428 44.05 8.90 -24.10
C ALA A 428 45.52 9.31 -24.19
N LEU A 429 46.30 9.11 -23.12
CA LEU A 429 47.72 9.42 -23.03
C LEU A 429 48.64 8.21 -23.27
N SER A 430 48.10 7.00 -23.40
CA SER A 430 48.83 5.76 -23.61
C SER A 430 48.82 5.39 -25.10
N ASP A 431 49.99 5.46 -25.74
CA ASP A 431 50.19 5.06 -27.13
C ASP A 431 50.34 3.54 -27.36
N ARG A 432 50.03 2.71 -26.35
CA ARG A 432 50.13 1.24 -26.43
C ARG A 432 48.76 0.60 -26.29
N GLU A 433 48.31 -0.10 -27.33
CA GLU A 433 47.07 -0.86 -27.37
C GLU A 433 47.07 -2.13 -26.49
N ASP A 434 48.23 -2.64 -26.07
CA ASP A 434 48.36 -3.98 -25.45
C ASP A 434 48.25 -4.00 -23.91
N ASP A 435 48.18 -2.85 -23.21
CA ASP A 435 48.21 -2.80 -21.74
C ASP A 435 46.79 -2.71 -21.08
N PHE A 436 45.69 -2.95 -21.80
CA PHE A 436 44.34 -2.60 -21.34
C PHE A 436 43.34 -3.76 -21.18
N ASP A 437 43.80 -5.00 -21.31
CA ASP A 437 42.95 -6.17 -21.16
C ASP A 437 42.48 -6.43 -19.70
N ASP A 438 43.04 -5.72 -18.72
CA ASP A 438 42.79 -5.95 -17.28
C ASP A 438 41.83 -4.97 -16.59
N ILE A 439 41.26 -3.98 -17.32
CA ILE A 439 40.21 -3.13 -16.66
C ILE A 439 38.85 -3.78 -16.89
N PRO A 440 38.18 -4.28 -15.84
CA PRO A 440 36.89 -4.92 -16.00
C PRO A 440 35.88 -3.97 -16.66
N ASP A 441 35.16 -4.44 -17.67
CA ASP A 441 34.03 -3.74 -18.34
C ASP A 441 33.00 -3.19 -17.36
N GLU A 442 32.84 -3.82 -16.20
CA GLU A 442 31.98 -3.36 -15.08
C GLU A 442 32.36 -1.99 -14.54
N GLY A 443 33.65 -1.65 -14.45
CA GLY A 443 34.12 -0.35 -13.97
C GLY A 443 33.73 0.80 -14.89
N PHE A 444 33.77 0.59 -16.19
CA PHE A 444 33.41 1.58 -17.19
C PHE A 444 31.86 1.80 -17.26
N ALA A 445 31.07 0.72 -17.20
CA ALA A 445 29.62 0.79 -17.18
C ALA A 445 29.08 1.52 -15.93
N LYS A 446 29.69 1.26 -14.76
CA LYS A 446 29.38 1.97 -13.50
C LYS A 446 29.65 3.46 -13.59
N ALA A 447 30.78 3.83 -14.15
CA ALA A 447 31.21 5.21 -14.29
C ALA A 447 30.32 6.00 -15.27
N LYS A 448 29.94 5.42 -16.40
CA LYS A 448 28.98 6.00 -17.35
C LYS A 448 27.62 6.21 -16.72
N SER A 449 27.15 5.23 -15.94
CA SER A 449 25.90 5.34 -15.20
C SER A 449 25.97 6.41 -14.11
N ALA A 450 27.10 6.56 -13.44
CA ALA A 450 27.35 7.59 -12.44
C ALA A 450 27.29 9.00 -13.04
N GLU A 451 27.98 9.24 -14.17
CA GLU A 451 27.96 10.52 -14.89
C GLU A 451 26.52 10.92 -15.26
N ALA A 452 25.78 10.02 -15.89
CA ALA A 452 24.39 10.26 -16.31
C ALA A 452 23.46 10.55 -15.11
N LEU A 453 23.66 9.88 -13.98
CA LEU A 453 22.85 10.11 -12.77
C LEU A 453 23.20 11.41 -12.06
N LEU A 454 24.42 11.94 -12.20
CA LEU A 454 24.79 13.25 -11.64
C LEU A 454 24.07 14.39 -12.35
N GLU A 455 23.81 14.27 -13.66
CA GLU A 455 23.01 15.23 -14.43
C GLU A 455 21.55 15.26 -13.97
N THR A 456 21.06 14.16 -13.41
CA THR A 456 19.64 13.99 -13.05
C THR A 456 19.26 14.49 -11.69
N ARG A 457 20.20 14.92 -10.88
CA ARG A 457 19.99 15.26 -9.48
C ARG A 457 19.34 14.10 -8.70
N ILE A 458 20.16 13.21 -8.15
CA ILE A 458 19.70 12.17 -7.21
C ILE A 458 18.98 12.83 -6.04
N THR A 459 17.65 12.80 -6.06
CA THR A 459 16.81 13.47 -5.08
C THR A 459 16.32 12.52 -3.99
N ARG A 460 15.91 13.07 -2.85
CA ARG A 460 15.19 12.35 -1.81
C ARG A 460 14.02 11.52 -2.38
N LYS A 461 13.20 12.11 -3.25
CA LYS A 461 12.02 11.47 -3.85
C LYS A 461 12.38 10.24 -4.71
N LEU A 462 13.53 10.30 -5.39
CA LEU A 462 14.03 9.17 -6.18
C LEU A 462 14.43 8.01 -5.27
N VAL A 463 15.16 8.30 -4.18
CA VAL A 463 15.75 7.31 -3.26
C VAL A 463 14.71 6.69 -2.32
N LYS A 464 13.73 7.48 -1.84
CA LYS A 464 12.75 7.07 -0.82
C LYS A 464 12.12 5.70 -1.07
N ALA A 465 11.62 5.43 -2.28
CA ALA A 465 10.93 4.16 -2.55
C ALA A 465 11.85 2.94 -2.41
N ASN A 466 13.10 3.05 -2.84
CA ASN A 466 14.08 1.98 -2.71
C ASN A 466 14.46 1.71 -1.26
N VAL A 467 14.65 2.77 -0.46
CA VAL A 467 14.94 2.64 0.98
C VAL A 467 13.78 1.96 1.69
N MET A 468 12.54 2.44 1.48
CA MET A 468 11.34 1.85 2.08
C MET A 468 11.20 0.37 1.70
N THR A 469 11.25 0.06 0.40
CA THR A 469 11.00 -1.30 -0.07
C THR A 469 12.12 -2.28 0.24
N LYS A 470 13.37 -1.80 0.45
CA LYS A 470 14.49 -2.65 0.90
C LYS A 470 14.21 -3.23 2.28
N VAL A 471 13.71 -2.43 3.20
CA VAL A 471 13.35 -2.85 4.56
C VAL A 471 12.24 -3.91 4.51
N TYR A 472 11.34 -3.82 3.54
CA TYR A 472 10.24 -4.76 3.32
C TYR A 472 10.56 -5.85 2.28
N GLY A 473 11.85 -6.14 2.05
CA GLY A 473 12.30 -7.31 1.32
C GLY A 473 12.19 -7.25 -0.20
N ALA A 474 12.07 -6.05 -0.80
CA ALA A 474 12.12 -5.92 -2.24
C ALA A 474 13.43 -6.48 -2.79
N SER A 475 13.34 -7.31 -3.82
CA SER A 475 14.51 -7.85 -4.53
C SER A 475 15.30 -6.72 -5.21
N ASP A 476 16.58 -6.98 -5.48
CA ASP A 476 17.42 -6.04 -6.21
C ASP A 476 16.82 -5.71 -7.59
N HIS A 477 16.21 -6.71 -8.25
CA HIS A 477 15.47 -6.52 -9.50
C HIS A 477 14.27 -5.58 -9.34
N GLY A 478 13.39 -5.85 -8.37
CA GLY A 478 12.22 -5.00 -8.13
C GLY A 478 12.60 -3.56 -7.75
N ARG A 479 13.74 -3.34 -7.09
CA ARG A 479 14.25 -2.00 -6.77
C ARG A 479 14.82 -1.30 -8.01
N ALA A 480 15.51 -2.02 -8.89
CA ALA A 480 15.95 -1.50 -10.18
C ALA A 480 14.75 -1.11 -11.05
N ASP A 481 13.71 -1.94 -11.12
CA ASP A 481 12.46 -1.62 -11.85
C ASP A 481 11.78 -0.36 -11.31
N GLN A 482 11.73 -0.17 -9.98
CA GLN A 482 11.21 1.05 -9.38
C GLN A 482 12.01 2.30 -9.78
N ASN A 483 13.33 2.19 -9.84
CA ASN A 483 14.19 3.27 -10.30
C ASN A 483 13.95 3.56 -11.79
N PHE A 484 13.86 2.51 -12.61
CA PHE A 484 13.59 2.60 -14.03
C PHE A 484 12.31 3.40 -14.32
N GLU A 485 11.19 3.05 -13.67
CA GLU A 485 9.93 3.75 -13.84
C GLU A 485 9.94 5.20 -13.38
N LYS A 486 10.77 5.55 -12.39
CA LYS A 486 10.94 6.92 -11.93
C LYS A 486 11.87 7.73 -12.83
N LEU A 487 12.99 7.15 -13.22
CA LEU A 487 13.97 7.80 -14.12
C LEU A 487 13.37 8.05 -15.50
N LYS A 488 12.61 7.10 -16.04
CA LYS A 488 11.92 7.23 -17.32
C LYS A 488 11.00 8.47 -17.42
N LYS A 489 10.45 8.93 -16.28
CA LYS A 489 9.59 10.12 -16.20
C LYS A 489 10.36 11.44 -16.12
N GLN A 490 11.69 11.40 -16.01
CA GLN A 490 12.53 12.60 -15.93
C GLN A 490 12.70 13.23 -17.33
N HIS A 491 12.63 14.56 -17.40
CA HIS A 491 12.76 15.30 -18.68
C HIS A 491 14.02 14.94 -19.46
N TRP A 492 15.17 14.87 -18.79
CA TRP A 492 16.43 14.55 -19.44
C TRP A 492 16.44 13.15 -20.10
N VAL A 493 15.75 12.16 -19.52
CA VAL A 493 15.60 10.83 -20.15
C VAL A 493 14.77 10.95 -21.42
N GLN A 494 13.69 11.73 -21.37
CA GLN A 494 12.87 12.02 -22.54
C GLN A 494 13.66 12.78 -23.61
N ASP A 495 14.44 13.78 -23.21
CA ASP A 495 15.33 14.54 -24.10
C ASP A 495 16.41 13.63 -24.72
N ARG A 496 17.01 12.74 -23.92
CA ARG A 496 17.97 11.75 -24.40
C ARG A 496 17.34 10.77 -25.39
N MET A 497 16.14 10.27 -25.11
CA MET A 497 15.38 9.41 -26.03
C MET A 497 15.06 10.15 -27.34
N ALA A 498 14.66 11.41 -27.27
CA ALA A 498 14.39 12.25 -28.44
C ALA A 498 15.66 12.51 -29.26
N ALA A 499 16.79 12.79 -28.60
CA ALA A 499 18.08 13.00 -29.24
C ALA A 499 18.57 11.74 -29.96
N LEU A 500 18.48 10.56 -29.32
CA LEU A 500 18.83 9.28 -29.94
C LEU A 500 17.94 8.96 -31.14
N LYS A 501 16.62 9.21 -31.02
CA LYS A 501 15.68 9.06 -32.14
C LYS A 501 16.07 9.95 -33.31
N LYS A 502 16.39 11.21 -33.08
CA LYS A 502 16.83 12.17 -34.09
C LYS A 502 18.15 11.76 -34.75
N ALA A 503 19.12 11.25 -33.95
CA ALA A 503 20.42 10.84 -34.46
C ALA A 503 20.40 9.58 -35.32
N MET A 504 19.47 8.65 -35.04
CA MET A 504 19.38 7.34 -35.71
C MET A 504 18.35 7.26 -36.84
N GLY A 505 17.55 8.31 -37.07
CA GLY A 505 16.59 8.40 -38.16
C GLY A 505 15.67 7.19 -38.30
N GLU A 506 15.72 6.49 -39.44
CA GLU A 506 14.86 5.31 -39.72
C GLU A 506 15.09 4.12 -38.76
N ARG A 507 16.16 4.11 -37.95
CA ARG A 507 16.45 3.07 -36.95
C ARG A 507 15.84 3.38 -35.58
N GLU A 508 14.65 3.94 -35.54
CA GLU A 508 13.95 4.35 -34.32
C GLU A 508 13.85 3.23 -33.27
N ARG A 509 13.60 1.98 -33.68
CA ARG A 509 13.53 0.83 -32.76
C ARG A 509 14.88 0.55 -32.07
N VAL A 510 15.98 0.70 -32.80
CA VAL A 510 17.33 0.49 -32.25
C VAL A 510 17.68 1.61 -31.28
N ALA A 511 17.34 2.87 -31.60
CA ALA A 511 17.52 4.01 -30.69
C ALA A 511 16.75 3.82 -29.38
N GLN A 512 15.51 3.34 -29.47
CA GLN A 512 14.67 3.06 -28.30
C GLN A 512 15.23 1.92 -27.44
N GLN A 513 15.73 0.84 -28.06
CA GLN A 513 16.36 -0.27 -27.34
C GLN A 513 17.66 0.16 -26.63
N LEU A 514 18.49 0.98 -27.26
CA LEU A 514 19.71 1.52 -26.65
C LEU A 514 19.39 2.42 -25.44
N ALA A 515 18.40 3.33 -25.58
CA ALA A 515 17.98 4.20 -24.48
C ALA A 515 17.40 3.40 -23.29
N ILE A 516 16.64 2.35 -23.57
CA ILE A 516 16.09 1.44 -22.55
C ILE A 516 17.24 0.66 -21.86
N GLY A 517 18.23 0.20 -22.62
CA GLY A 517 19.41 -0.49 -22.07
C GLY A 517 20.21 0.41 -21.14
N GLU A 518 20.58 1.62 -21.59
CA GLU A 518 21.28 2.62 -20.75
C GLU A 518 20.48 2.95 -19.47
N LEU A 519 19.19 3.13 -19.57
CA LEU A 519 18.31 3.40 -18.42
C LEU A 519 18.25 2.22 -17.46
N GLY A 520 18.26 0.98 -17.98
CA GLY A 520 18.32 -0.23 -17.18
C GLY A 520 19.61 -0.30 -16.36
N GLU A 521 20.78 -0.08 -16.97
CA GLU A 521 22.08 -0.04 -16.29
C GLU A 521 22.11 1.03 -15.18
N GLN A 522 21.63 2.24 -15.46
CA GLN A 522 21.54 3.32 -14.49
C GLN A 522 20.62 2.96 -13.32
N SER A 523 19.52 2.29 -13.60
CA SER A 523 18.55 1.86 -12.59
C SER A 523 19.13 0.81 -11.63
N TRP A 524 19.90 -0.14 -12.15
CA TRP A 524 20.63 -1.14 -11.37
C TRP A 524 21.74 -0.52 -10.53
N TYR A 525 22.57 0.31 -11.14
CA TYR A 525 23.64 1.02 -10.46
C TYR A 525 23.09 1.84 -9.28
N LEU A 526 22.02 2.59 -9.50
CA LEU A 526 21.36 3.38 -8.45
C LEU A 526 20.79 2.48 -7.33
N ALA A 527 20.19 1.34 -7.67
CA ALA A 527 19.64 0.42 -6.68
C ALA A 527 20.74 -0.20 -5.81
N GLU A 528 21.90 -0.51 -6.40
CA GLU A 528 23.04 -1.05 -5.66
C GLU A 528 23.69 0.01 -4.76
N LEU A 529 23.86 1.24 -5.24
CA LEU A 529 24.37 2.33 -4.41
C LEU A 529 23.47 2.62 -3.20
N ILE A 530 22.14 2.71 -3.42
CA ILE A 530 21.18 2.93 -2.33
C ILE A 530 21.30 1.83 -1.29
N LYS A 531 21.43 0.57 -1.71
CA LYS A 531 21.61 -0.57 -0.81
C LYS A 531 22.87 -0.45 0.03
N GLN A 532 24.02 -0.18 -0.61
CA GLN A 532 25.30 -0.07 0.06
C GLN A 532 25.33 1.08 1.08
N GLU A 533 24.83 2.26 0.67
CA GLU A 533 24.84 3.41 1.57
C GLU A 533 23.85 3.29 2.71
N LEU A 534 22.68 2.68 2.49
CA LEU A 534 21.73 2.37 3.57
C LEU A 534 22.34 1.40 4.60
N GLN A 535 23.05 0.36 4.15
CA GLN A 535 23.75 -0.60 5.02
C GLN A 535 24.80 0.06 5.91
N LYS A 536 25.52 1.07 5.39
CA LYS A 536 26.50 1.84 6.17
C LYS A 536 25.85 2.76 7.20
N LEU A 537 24.68 3.32 6.86
CA LEU A 537 23.98 4.26 7.75
C LEU A 537 23.24 3.56 8.91
N VAL A 538 22.73 2.34 8.69
CA VAL A 538 21.98 1.57 9.69
C VAL A 538 22.40 0.08 9.68
N PRO A 539 23.65 -0.24 10.02
CA PRO A 539 24.19 -1.59 9.92
C PRO A 539 23.45 -2.61 10.77
N ALA A 540 23.07 -2.27 12.00
CA ALA A 540 22.35 -3.18 12.90
C ALA A 540 20.98 -3.62 12.35
N ALA A 541 20.27 -2.74 11.63
CA ALA A 541 19.04 -3.13 10.95
C ALA A 541 19.30 -4.19 9.87
N HIS A 542 20.40 -4.06 9.12
CA HIS A 542 20.78 -5.03 8.11
C HIS A 542 21.18 -6.39 8.71
N GLU A 543 21.93 -6.38 9.81
CA GLU A 543 22.30 -7.59 10.55
C GLU A 543 21.07 -8.35 11.06
N ALA A 544 20.08 -7.64 11.61
CA ALA A 544 18.83 -8.24 12.06
C ALA A 544 18.03 -8.84 10.87
N MET A 545 18.00 -8.16 9.73
CA MET A 545 17.34 -8.67 8.51
C MET A 545 18.03 -9.95 8.00
N ASN A 546 19.36 -9.99 7.99
CA ASN A 546 20.12 -11.16 7.58
C ASN A 546 19.88 -12.33 8.54
N PHE A 547 19.95 -12.08 9.85
CA PHE A 547 19.65 -13.08 10.89
C PHE A 547 18.29 -13.76 10.65
N LEU A 548 17.21 -12.99 10.47
CA LEU A 548 15.87 -13.52 10.21
C LEU A 548 15.80 -14.33 8.91
N THR A 549 16.50 -13.88 7.89
CA THR A 549 16.57 -14.56 6.59
C THR A 549 17.29 -15.91 6.68
N GLU A 550 18.44 -15.95 7.36
CA GLU A 550 19.22 -17.17 7.58
C GLU A 550 18.50 -18.15 8.50
N LEU A 551 17.81 -17.65 9.53
CA LEU A 551 17.00 -18.47 10.43
C LEU A 551 15.87 -19.16 9.66
N ALA A 552 15.14 -18.42 8.81
CA ALA A 552 14.09 -18.98 7.97
C ALA A 552 14.63 -19.95 6.92
N GLU A 553 15.81 -19.71 6.35
CA GLU A 553 16.45 -20.61 5.39
C GLU A 553 16.85 -21.92 6.05
N THR A 554 17.36 -21.86 7.28
CA THR A 554 17.77 -23.07 8.03
C THR A 554 16.56 -23.96 8.33
N LEU A 555 15.47 -23.40 8.84
CA LEU A 555 14.23 -24.15 9.10
C LEU A 555 13.59 -24.69 7.80
N GLN A 556 13.63 -23.90 6.72
CA GLN A 556 13.05 -24.28 5.43
C GLN A 556 13.74 -25.53 4.86
N LYS A 557 15.05 -25.74 5.07
CA LYS A 557 15.77 -26.96 4.66
C LYS A 557 15.19 -28.22 5.29
N GLU A 558 14.62 -28.11 6.48
CA GLU A 558 13.89 -29.17 7.18
C GLU A 558 12.38 -29.13 6.94
N ASN A 559 11.91 -28.32 5.98
CA ASN A 559 10.50 -28.12 5.67
C ASN A 559 9.67 -27.58 6.86
N LYS A 560 10.30 -26.83 7.77
CA LYS A 560 9.67 -26.26 8.95
C LYS A 560 9.46 -24.75 8.75
N PRO A 561 8.25 -24.20 9.03
CA PRO A 561 8.01 -22.78 8.97
C PRO A 561 8.59 -22.07 10.21
N LEU A 562 9.04 -20.83 10.04
CA LEU A 562 9.39 -19.97 11.16
C LEU A 562 8.10 -19.43 11.80
N ARG A 563 7.98 -19.56 13.12
CA ARG A 563 6.82 -19.12 13.92
C ARG A 563 7.24 -18.28 15.10
N TRP A 564 6.35 -17.44 15.59
CA TRP A 564 6.53 -16.60 16.77
C TRP A 564 5.18 -16.04 17.23
N THR A 565 5.03 -15.81 18.53
CA THR A 565 3.88 -15.08 19.08
C THR A 565 4.33 -13.65 19.32
N THR A 566 3.64 -12.69 18.72
CA THR A 566 4.00 -11.27 18.82
C THR A 566 3.71 -10.71 20.23
N PRO A 567 4.29 -9.56 20.62
CA PRO A 567 4.00 -8.92 21.91
C PRO A 567 2.52 -8.61 22.16
N SER A 568 1.70 -8.44 21.12
CA SER A 568 0.23 -8.31 21.24
C SER A 568 -0.52 -9.65 21.27
N GLY A 569 0.20 -10.79 21.27
CA GLY A 569 -0.36 -12.13 21.30
C GLY A 569 -0.80 -12.68 19.94
N PHE A 570 -0.57 -11.96 18.85
CA PHE A 570 -0.91 -12.45 17.50
C PHE A 570 0.08 -13.56 17.08
N PRO A 571 -0.43 -14.73 16.58
CA PRO A 571 0.43 -15.83 16.16
C PRO A 571 0.98 -15.59 14.75
N TRP A 572 2.22 -15.14 14.67
CA TRP A 572 2.89 -14.96 13.39
C TRP A 572 3.50 -16.26 12.88
N LEU A 573 3.21 -16.61 11.61
CA LEU A 573 3.68 -17.84 10.97
C LEU A 573 4.15 -17.56 9.54
N ASN A 574 5.45 -17.68 9.28
CA ASN A 574 6.06 -17.52 7.95
C ASN A 574 6.04 -18.84 7.18
N CYS A 575 4.84 -19.27 6.75
CA CYS A 575 4.59 -20.54 6.07
C CYS A 575 4.16 -20.32 4.62
N TYR A 576 5.03 -20.56 3.66
CA TYR A 576 4.76 -20.47 2.23
C TYR A 576 4.90 -21.83 1.56
N ARG A 577 3.82 -22.59 1.50
CA ARG A 577 3.81 -23.88 0.82
C ARG A 577 3.75 -23.73 -0.69
N GLU A 578 4.24 -24.72 -1.41
CA GLU A 578 4.06 -24.82 -2.85
C GLU A 578 2.58 -25.03 -3.15
N HIS A 579 2.11 -24.39 -4.23
CA HIS A 579 0.76 -24.65 -4.71
C HIS A 579 0.70 -25.99 -5.44
N ASP A 580 -0.35 -26.76 -5.18
CA ASP A 580 -0.76 -27.84 -6.08
C ASP A 580 -1.52 -27.21 -7.25
N ILE A 581 -0.94 -27.28 -8.45
CA ILE A 581 -1.44 -26.59 -9.63
C ILE A 581 -1.97 -27.62 -10.62
N LYS A 582 -3.26 -27.50 -10.97
CA LYS A 582 -3.87 -28.23 -12.10
C LYS A 582 -4.04 -27.31 -13.30
N ARG A 583 -3.92 -27.90 -14.48
CA ARG A 583 -4.23 -27.22 -15.75
C ARG A 583 -5.64 -27.61 -16.18
N GLU A 584 -6.51 -26.63 -16.24
CA GLU A 584 -7.92 -26.82 -16.59
C GLU A 584 -8.32 -25.98 -17.81
N ARG A 585 -9.33 -26.44 -18.53
CA ARG A 585 -9.88 -25.77 -19.70
C ARG A 585 -11.17 -25.06 -19.31
N PHE A 586 -11.24 -23.78 -19.62
CA PHE A 586 -12.40 -22.92 -19.42
C PHE A 586 -12.90 -22.37 -20.74
N LEU A 587 -14.20 -22.17 -20.86
CA LEU A 587 -14.80 -21.39 -21.94
C LEU A 587 -14.82 -19.93 -21.44
N ILE A 588 -14.06 -19.05 -22.10
CA ILE A 588 -13.92 -17.64 -21.70
C ILE A 588 -14.17 -16.79 -22.95
N GLY A 589 -15.19 -15.92 -22.94
CA GLY A 589 -15.56 -15.09 -24.09
C GLY A 589 -15.78 -15.91 -25.38
N GLY A 590 -16.40 -17.09 -25.27
CA GLY A 590 -16.65 -18.00 -26.40
C GLY A 590 -15.42 -18.81 -26.89
N LYS A 591 -14.23 -18.62 -26.29
CA LYS A 591 -12.98 -19.31 -26.65
C LYS A 591 -12.56 -20.28 -25.55
N VAL A 592 -12.01 -21.46 -25.94
CA VAL A 592 -11.43 -22.39 -24.99
C VAL A 592 -10.03 -21.96 -24.62
N ARG A 593 -9.83 -21.61 -23.37
CA ARG A 593 -8.54 -21.22 -22.79
C ARG A 593 -8.08 -22.26 -21.79
N GLN A 594 -6.77 -22.54 -21.76
CA GLN A 594 -6.16 -23.36 -20.72
C GLN A 594 -5.58 -22.45 -19.64
N LYS A 595 -6.05 -22.58 -18.41
CA LYS A 595 -5.57 -21.82 -17.25
C LYS A 595 -4.96 -22.75 -16.20
N LYS A 596 -4.02 -22.22 -15.41
CA LYS A 596 -3.41 -22.91 -14.25
C LYS A 596 -4.17 -22.50 -13.01
N ILE A 597 -4.76 -23.47 -12.32
CA ILE A 597 -5.56 -23.25 -11.10
C ILE A 597 -4.82 -23.85 -9.92
N ALA A 598 -4.60 -23.07 -8.87
CA ALA A 598 -4.11 -23.56 -7.60
C ALA A 598 -5.27 -24.28 -6.86
N VAL A 599 -5.23 -25.60 -6.80
CA VAL A 599 -6.30 -26.41 -6.19
C VAL A 599 -6.06 -26.70 -4.71
N GLY A 600 -4.87 -26.43 -4.22
CA GLY A 600 -4.47 -26.66 -2.83
C GLY A 600 -3.00 -26.36 -2.62
N TYR A 601 -2.45 -26.87 -1.55
CA TYR A 601 -1.05 -26.74 -1.19
C TYR A 601 -0.40 -28.12 -1.09
N LYS A 602 0.87 -28.19 -1.51
CA LYS A 602 1.76 -29.35 -1.26
C LYS A 602 2.37 -29.20 0.15
N ASP A 603 2.93 -30.29 0.65
CA ASP A 603 3.60 -30.29 1.96
C ASP A 603 4.90 -29.46 1.99
N ASN A 604 5.54 -29.28 0.84
CA ASN A 604 6.83 -28.59 0.74
C ASN A 604 6.68 -27.07 0.81
N LEU A 605 7.59 -26.43 1.58
CA LEU A 605 7.73 -24.98 1.61
C LEU A 605 8.45 -24.47 0.35
N ARG A 606 7.98 -23.35 -0.21
CA ARG A 606 8.62 -22.63 -1.32
C ARG A 606 9.91 -21.97 -0.83
N ARG A 607 11.06 -22.60 -1.17
CA ARG A 607 12.37 -22.22 -0.66
C ARG A 607 12.62 -20.69 -0.70
N ARG A 608 12.61 -20.11 -1.90
CA ARG A 608 12.94 -18.70 -2.08
C ARG A 608 11.93 -17.78 -1.37
N LYS A 609 10.63 -18.07 -1.53
CA LYS A 609 9.59 -17.21 -0.97
C LYS A 609 9.62 -17.21 0.57
N THR A 610 9.79 -18.39 1.21
CA THR A 610 9.86 -18.52 2.68
C THR A 610 11.06 -17.76 3.24
N LYS A 611 12.22 -17.90 2.59
CA LYS A 611 13.45 -17.20 2.97
C LYS A 611 13.29 -15.67 2.84
N ASP A 612 12.97 -15.19 1.64
CA ASP A 612 12.99 -13.75 1.30
C ASP A 612 11.89 -12.96 2.02
N SER A 613 10.82 -13.63 2.47
CA SER A 613 9.70 -12.98 3.16
C SER A 613 9.83 -12.92 4.68
N ALA A 614 10.80 -13.60 5.29
CA ALA A 614 10.89 -13.71 6.74
C ALA A 614 11.10 -12.33 7.41
N ALA A 615 12.14 -11.61 7.05
CA ALA A 615 12.44 -10.31 7.62
C ALA A 615 11.32 -9.27 7.40
N PRO A 616 10.79 -9.07 6.16
CA PRO A 616 9.71 -8.12 5.93
C PRO A 616 8.40 -8.48 6.66
N ASN A 617 8.05 -9.77 6.73
CA ASN A 617 6.82 -10.16 7.42
C ASN A 617 6.95 -10.06 8.94
N PHE A 618 8.15 -10.33 9.47
CA PHE A 618 8.44 -10.16 10.90
C PHE A 618 8.33 -8.68 11.32
N ILE A 619 8.89 -7.76 10.54
CA ILE A 619 8.81 -6.33 10.85
C ILE A 619 7.38 -5.81 10.77
N HIS A 620 6.58 -6.32 9.81
CA HIS A 620 5.15 -6.00 9.73
C HIS A 620 4.35 -6.55 10.92
N ALA A 621 4.75 -7.69 11.49
CA ALA A 621 4.14 -8.21 12.70
C ALA A 621 4.53 -7.38 13.95
N CYS A 622 5.76 -6.83 13.97
CA CYS A 622 6.18 -5.91 15.03
C CYS A 622 5.40 -4.60 14.98
N ASP A 623 5.24 -3.99 13.79
CA ASP A 623 4.49 -2.73 13.66
C ASP A 623 2.99 -2.92 13.98
N ALA A 624 2.39 -4.01 13.54
CA ALA A 624 1.02 -4.38 13.89
C ALA A 624 0.83 -4.62 15.38
N SER A 625 1.83 -5.24 16.03
CA SER A 625 1.80 -5.46 17.47
C SER A 625 1.93 -4.13 18.25
N HIS A 626 2.82 -3.24 17.83
CA HIS A 626 2.97 -1.92 18.42
C HIS A 626 1.68 -1.09 18.27
N LEU A 627 1.06 -1.11 17.09
CA LEU A 627 -0.23 -0.48 16.85
C LEU A 627 -1.30 -0.99 17.83
N ALA A 628 -1.46 -2.31 17.96
CA ALA A 628 -2.46 -2.92 18.84
C ALA A 628 -2.23 -2.56 20.32
N LEU A 629 -0.97 -2.61 20.78
CA LEU A 629 -0.60 -2.21 22.14
C LEU A 629 -0.88 -0.71 22.40
N THR A 630 -0.63 0.14 21.41
CA THR A 630 -0.91 1.58 21.52
C THR A 630 -2.39 1.86 21.62
N ILE A 631 -3.23 1.25 20.76
CA ILE A 631 -4.68 1.40 20.79
C ILE A 631 -5.23 1.05 22.18
N ASN A 632 -4.79 -0.09 22.74
CA ASN A 632 -5.23 -0.53 24.06
C ASN A 632 -4.76 0.38 25.20
N ALA A 633 -3.59 1.00 25.05
CA ALA A 633 -2.96 1.81 26.10
C ALA A 633 -3.42 3.27 26.11
N THR A 634 -4.01 3.76 25.02
CA THR A 634 -4.33 5.19 24.89
C THR A 634 -5.61 5.60 25.60
N GLY A 635 -6.61 4.71 25.73
CA GLY A 635 -7.92 5.04 26.29
C GLY A 635 -8.75 6.04 25.44
N ILE A 636 -8.29 6.39 24.24
CA ILE A 636 -9.03 7.23 23.30
C ILE A 636 -10.03 6.35 22.55
N SER A 637 -11.30 6.73 22.51
CA SER A 637 -12.37 6.03 21.79
C SER A 637 -12.29 6.30 20.27
N ASP A 638 -12.02 7.56 19.91
CA ASP A 638 -12.07 8.03 18.51
C ASP A 638 -10.67 7.98 17.90
N LEU A 639 -10.35 6.83 17.29
CA LEU A 639 -9.06 6.54 16.67
C LEU A 639 -9.24 6.14 15.21
N VAL A 640 -8.29 6.55 14.39
CA VAL A 640 -8.09 5.99 13.05
C VAL A 640 -6.69 5.40 12.95
N ALA A 641 -6.54 4.36 12.12
CA ALA A 641 -5.24 3.73 11.90
C ALA A 641 -5.05 3.38 10.42
N VAL A 642 -3.83 3.60 9.92
CA VAL A 642 -3.36 3.12 8.62
C VAL A 642 -1.98 2.52 8.84
N HIS A 643 -1.92 1.24 9.21
CA HIS A 643 -0.68 0.51 9.52
C HIS A 643 0.13 1.13 10.66
N ASP A 644 1.18 1.88 10.36
CA ASP A 644 2.08 2.58 11.29
C ASP A 644 1.68 4.04 11.54
N CYS A 645 0.56 4.48 10.95
CA CYS A 645 -0.02 5.81 11.14
C CYS A 645 -1.24 5.72 12.05
N LEU A 646 -1.26 6.50 13.12
CA LEU A 646 -2.39 6.66 14.04
C LEU A 646 -2.93 8.07 13.98
N GLY A 647 -4.25 8.21 14.20
CA GLY A 647 -4.89 9.52 14.25
C GLY A 647 -5.99 9.60 15.29
N CYS A 648 -6.23 10.80 15.79
CA CYS A 648 -7.26 11.13 16.78
C CYS A 648 -7.77 12.55 16.56
N HIS A 649 -8.68 13.00 17.40
CA HIS A 649 -9.01 14.42 17.48
C HIS A 649 -7.79 15.26 17.87
N ALA A 650 -7.69 16.47 17.31
CA ALA A 650 -6.57 17.38 17.56
C ALA A 650 -6.27 17.66 19.06
N PRO A 651 -7.26 17.85 19.96
CA PRO A 651 -7.00 18.04 21.39
C PRO A 651 -6.35 16.83 22.07
N MET A 652 -6.46 15.62 21.51
CA MET A 652 -5.88 14.39 22.06
C MET A 652 -4.48 14.07 21.52
N ALA A 653 -3.94 14.92 20.67
CA ALA A 653 -2.70 14.68 19.94
C ALA A 653 -1.47 14.46 20.81
N ASP A 654 -1.27 15.29 21.84
CA ASP A 654 -0.13 15.13 22.75
C ASP A 654 -0.20 13.78 23.47
N HIS A 655 -1.36 13.42 24.01
CA HIS A 655 -1.58 12.16 24.69
C HIS A 655 -1.36 10.95 23.77
N LEU A 656 -1.86 11.01 22.54
CA LEU A 656 -1.64 9.93 21.57
C LEU A 656 -0.15 9.77 21.26
N ARG A 657 0.57 10.85 20.98
CA ARG A 657 2.01 10.82 20.67
C ARG A 657 2.86 10.26 21.84
N GLU A 658 2.59 10.71 23.06
CA GLU A 658 3.23 10.19 24.26
C GLU A 658 2.97 8.69 24.43
N THR A 659 1.73 8.26 24.17
CA THR A 659 1.37 6.85 24.27
C THR A 659 2.06 6.00 23.19
N ILE A 660 2.15 6.47 21.95
CA ILE A 660 2.88 5.79 20.87
C ILE A 660 4.35 5.57 21.27
N LEU A 661 5.04 6.60 21.74
CA LEU A 661 6.44 6.50 22.16
C LEU A 661 6.62 5.57 23.38
N ARG A 662 5.75 5.70 24.37
CA ARG A 662 5.78 4.88 25.59
C ARG A 662 5.56 3.41 25.24
N THR A 663 4.59 3.06 24.44
CA THR A 663 4.30 1.67 24.06
C THR A 663 5.41 1.07 23.19
N LEU A 664 6.08 1.85 22.33
CA LEU A 664 7.27 1.42 21.60
C LEU A 664 8.42 1.04 22.55
N VAL A 665 8.69 1.91 23.52
CA VAL A 665 9.72 1.66 24.55
C VAL A 665 9.37 0.46 25.39
N GLU A 666 8.14 0.36 25.88
CA GLU A 666 7.66 -0.77 26.69
C GLU A 666 7.76 -2.09 25.92
N MET A 667 7.31 -2.12 24.66
CA MET A 667 7.36 -3.32 23.83
C MET A 667 8.78 -3.88 23.74
N TYR A 668 9.77 -3.07 23.39
CA TYR A 668 11.15 -3.51 23.21
C TYR A 668 11.96 -3.60 24.54
N SER A 669 11.44 -3.08 25.64
CA SER A 669 12.01 -3.27 26.96
C SER A 669 11.55 -4.58 27.59
N LYS A 670 10.29 -4.98 27.35
CA LYS A 670 9.70 -6.22 27.90
C LYS A 670 9.98 -7.44 27.03
N HIS A 671 10.18 -7.26 25.72
CA HIS A 671 10.30 -8.33 24.73
C HIS A 671 11.63 -8.27 23.99
N GLY A 672 12.41 -9.33 24.11
CA GLY A 672 13.58 -9.58 23.29
C GLY A 672 13.17 -10.28 21.99
N VAL A 673 12.43 -9.59 21.11
CA VAL A 673 11.72 -10.19 19.95
C VAL A 673 12.60 -11.06 19.05
N LEU A 674 13.87 -10.70 18.82
CA LEU A 674 14.81 -11.53 18.05
C LEU A 674 15.21 -12.80 18.82
N ALA A 675 15.39 -12.69 20.15
CA ALA A 675 15.70 -13.84 20.99
C ALA A 675 14.49 -14.79 21.12
N GLU A 676 13.28 -14.25 21.23
CA GLU A 676 12.04 -15.01 21.29
C GLU A 676 11.82 -15.82 19.98
N VAL A 677 12.05 -15.21 18.82
CA VAL A 677 11.95 -15.90 17.54
C VAL A 677 13.05 -16.98 17.37
N LEU A 678 14.26 -16.71 17.88
CA LEU A 678 15.34 -17.69 17.90
C LEU A 678 14.97 -18.88 18.79
N ALA A 679 14.46 -18.64 20.01
CA ALA A 679 14.03 -19.68 20.93
C ALA A 679 12.90 -20.54 20.32
N SER A 680 11.95 -19.91 19.65
CA SER A 680 10.90 -20.63 18.91
C SER A 680 11.45 -21.52 17.79
N ALA A 681 12.50 -21.09 17.10
CA ALA A 681 13.18 -21.90 16.10
C ALA A 681 13.96 -23.05 16.74
N GLN A 682 14.69 -22.79 17.85
CA GLN A 682 15.42 -23.82 18.59
C GLN A 682 14.51 -24.95 19.09
N ALA A 683 13.28 -24.62 19.48
CA ALA A 683 12.31 -25.62 19.95
C ALA A 683 11.89 -26.64 18.90
N VAL A 684 12.12 -26.37 17.61
CA VAL A 684 11.65 -27.21 16.52
C VAL A 684 12.76 -27.83 15.67
N THR A 685 14.05 -27.48 15.88
CA THR A 685 15.17 -28.02 15.10
C THR A 685 16.41 -28.25 15.95
N ASN A 686 17.21 -29.25 15.57
CA ASN A 686 18.57 -29.48 16.11
C ASN A 686 19.66 -28.92 15.17
N ALA A 687 19.28 -28.26 14.05
CA ALA A 687 20.25 -27.65 13.14
C ALA A 687 20.96 -26.48 13.83
N LYS A 688 22.20 -26.23 13.43
CA LYS A 688 22.93 -25.03 13.89
C LYS A 688 22.26 -23.78 13.35
N LEU A 689 21.71 -22.96 14.25
CA LEU A 689 21.07 -21.70 13.92
C LEU A 689 22.07 -20.53 13.90
N PRO A 690 21.79 -19.43 13.16
CA PRO A 690 22.60 -18.24 13.16
C PRO A 690 22.66 -17.63 14.58
N PRO A 691 23.78 -17.02 14.96
CA PRO A 691 23.90 -16.33 16.25
C PRO A 691 22.99 -15.12 16.32
N LEU A 692 22.47 -14.83 17.52
CA LEU A 692 21.68 -13.63 17.76
C LEU A 692 22.53 -12.38 17.49
N PRO A 693 22.04 -11.38 16.73
CA PRO A 693 22.74 -10.10 16.57
C PRO A 693 22.99 -9.43 17.93
N PRO A 694 24.17 -8.83 18.13
CA PRO A 694 24.48 -8.18 19.40
C PRO A 694 23.60 -6.94 19.62
N ALA A 695 23.20 -6.72 20.86
CA ALA A 695 22.52 -5.47 21.22
C ALA A 695 23.53 -4.31 21.26
N GLY A 696 23.15 -3.18 20.66
CA GLY A 696 23.92 -1.96 20.69
C GLY A 696 23.73 -1.15 21.99
N PRO A 697 24.37 0.02 22.11
CA PRO A 697 24.39 0.83 23.33
C PRO A 697 23.22 1.80 23.50
N PHE A 698 22.27 1.87 22.54
CA PHE A 698 21.20 2.86 22.59
C PHE A 698 20.24 2.61 23.75
N ASP A 699 20.05 3.63 24.59
CA ASP A 699 19.04 3.62 25.64
C ASP A 699 17.67 3.95 25.07
N LEU A 700 16.76 2.96 25.05
CA LEU A 700 15.40 3.16 24.55
C LEU A 700 14.62 4.26 25.27
N SER A 701 14.96 4.58 26.52
CA SER A 701 14.29 5.64 27.27
C SER A 701 14.46 7.02 26.61
N GLU A 702 15.51 7.23 25.80
CA GLU A 702 15.70 8.44 25.00
C GLU A 702 14.58 8.63 24.00
N THR A 703 13.96 7.53 23.52
CA THR A 703 12.83 7.60 22.58
C THR A 703 11.61 8.32 23.16
N LEU A 704 11.43 8.34 24.48
CA LEU A 704 10.35 9.09 25.11
C LEU A 704 10.43 10.62 24.87
N ARG A 705 11.61 11.10 24.45
CA ARG A 705 11.87 12.51 24.14
C ARG A 705 11.99 12.78 22.65
N ALA A 706 11.73 11.78 21.82
CA ALA A 706 11.89 11.85 20.38
C ALA A 706 10.68 12.55 19.70
N ASP A 707 10.77 13.86 19.50
CA ASP A 707 9.66 14.66 19.00
C ASP A 707 9.19 14.27 17.58
N TYR A 708 10.09 13.77 16.73
CA TYR A 708 9.82 13.52 15.30
C TYR A 708 9.78 12.02 14.93
N ALA A 709 9.70 11.12 15.90
CA ALA A 709 9.54 9.70 15.61
C ALA A 709 8.21 9.42 14.89
N PHE A 710 7.14 10.10 15.35
CA PHE A 710 5.80 10.11 14.72
C PHE A 710 5.37 11.56 14.50
N GLN A 711 5.01 11.91 13.25
CA GLN A 711 4.79 13.29 12.86
C GLN A 711 3.69 13.49 11.80
#